data_7028d7a191a50f7132237d76fbc40182
#
_entry.id   7028d7a191a50f7132237d76fbc40182
#
_cell.length_a   1.000
_cell.length_b   1.000
_cell.length_c   1.000
_cell.angle_alpha   90.00
_cell.angle_beta   90.00
_cell.angle_gamma   90.00
#
_symmetry.space_group_name_H-M   'P 1'
#
loop_
_entity.id
_entity.type
_entity.pdbx_description
1 polymer ?
#
loop_
_entity_poly.entity_id
_entity_poly.type
_entity_poly.pdbx_seq_one_letter_code
_entity_poly.pdbx_strand_id
1 'polypeptide(L)'
;MHETLKVHGAREHNLKAVSVEIPRHALVVFTGLSGSGKSSLAFDTIFAEGQRRYVESLSSYARQFLGRMDKPLVDFIEGLSPAVSIDQKSTSRNPRSTVGTITEIYDYLRLLYARVGVQYCPECGAEITAQSAAQIVNYLFEQPEGTRLEILAPVVRGRKGEYSELFADLQSQGFNRVRVDGESHRLEKAPTLEKQVKHNISVSVDRVVIREGSRSRVADSIETALSLTDGLVAVDFVDADPEDRAKIRRFSEKRACPNNHPLALEEVEPRTFSFNAPYGACPDCTGLGSRLEIDPELVVPDPDLTLREGAVAPWATSKDTMTRILKSLGDEIGFSLDIPWRDLSAKTREYLMWGKNYKVKVRYRNRWGRERIYATGFEGAAQYIQRKHDQTDSELMKAKYEGYMREVPCPTCQGQRLKPEVLAVRVGDLNISQFTELCIEDAQDYLKNVQLTGMKATIAAPIFQEVDARLQFLLDVGLGYLTLSRPAGTLSGGEAQRIRLATQIGSGLVGVLYVLDEPSIGLHQRDNQRLIETLKGLRNLGNTLIVVEHDEETIRSADWVVDIGPGAGEHGGEIVHSGTVAKLLENRKSITADYLAGRRSIAVPSRRRPVDSKRLLTVIGARENNLCNIDVSFPLGCLVAVTGVSGSGKSTLVNSILYQALARDLNHTRNVPGRHKRITGLEHLDKIIHVDQSPIGRTPRSNPATYTGVWDHIRKLFASTEEARVRGYGPGRFSFNVKGGRCEACHGDGTLKIEMNFLPDVYVPCEVCGGARYNRETLEVKYHGKNVREVLDMTISEATDFFSALPAVSRYLHTLTSVGLGYVKLGQSATTLSGGEAQRVKLASELHKRSNGRSVYVLDEPTTGLHLDDIAKLMAVLQGLVEKGNTVIVIEHNLDVIKCADWVIDMGPEGGKHGGRVIATGTPEQLAKIKGSFTGQYLKQILKPPVKKG
;
A
#
# COMPACT_ATOMS: atom_id res chain seq x y z
N MET A 1 -1.56 -39.55 17.98
CA MET A 1 -1.67 -38.10 17.66
C MET A 1 -3.05 -37.62 18.07
N HIS A 2 -3.18 -36.46 18.68
CA HIS A 2 -4.52 -35.91 18.98
C HIS A 2 -5.29 -35.68 17.67
N GLU A 3 -6.48 -36.26 17.53
CA GLU A 3 -7.36 -36.07 16.37
C GLU A 3 -8.10 -34.72 16.41
N THR A 4 -8.11 -34.10 17.58
CA THR A 4 -8.82 -32.85 17.85
C THR A 4 -7.93 -31.81 18.51
N LEU A 5 -8.25 -30.53 18.32
CA LEU A 5 -7.73 -29.41 19.06
C LEU A 5 -8.78 -29.02 20.11
N LYS A 6 -8.37 -28.99 21.40
CA LYS A 6 -9.26 -28.66 22.52
C LYS A 6 -8.79 -27.39 23.21
N VAL A 7 -9.69 -26.42 23.30
CA VAL A 7 -9.51 -25.19 24.05
C VAL A 7 -10.33 -25.28 25.33
N HIS A 8 -9.73 -24.96 26.47
CA HIS A 8 -10.39 -24.98 27.77
C HIS A 8 -10.30 -23.64 28.47
N GLY A 9 -11.46 -23.07 28.80
CA GLY A 9 -11.57 -21.89 29.65
C GLY A 9 -10.97 -20.62 29.08
N ALA A 10 -11.16 -20.35 27.79
CA ALA A 10 -10.70 -19.10 27.15
C ALA A 10 -11.48 -17.89 27.67
N ARG A 11 -10.75 -16.83 28.11
CA ARG A 11 -11.31 -15.62 28.77
C ARG A 11 -10.77 -14.33 28.16
N GLU A 12 -10.16 -14.39 26.97
CA GLU A 12 -9.67 -13.17 26.30
C GLU A 12 -10.84 -12.24 25.92
N HIS A 13 -10.66 -10.96 26.21
CA HIS A 13 -11.63 -9.90 25.93
C HIS A 13 -13.03 -10.19 26.48
N ASN A 14 -13.99 -10.52 25.61
CA ASN A 14 -15.38 -10.79 25.99
C ASN A 14 -15.71 -12.28 26.11
N LEU A 15 -14.75 -13.19 25.98
CA LEU A 15 -14.97 -14.63 26.08
C LEU A 15 -15.32 -15.05 27.51
N LYS A 16 -16.37 -15.83 27.67
CA LYS A 16 -16.92 -16.28 28.96
C LYS A 16 -16.45 -17.69 29.32
N ALA A 17 -15.15 -17.86 29.59
CA ALA A 17 -14.54 -19.16 29.91
C ALA A 17 -14.89 -20.25 28.86
N VAL A 18 -14.73 -19.88 27.60
CA VAL A 18 -15.13 -20.73 26.46
C VAL A 18 -14.29 -22.00 26.40
N SER A 19 -14.98 -23.14 26.28
CA SER A 19 -14.36 -24.42 25.96
C SER A 19 -14.92 -24.97 24.66
N VAL A 20 -14.04 -25.37 23.73
CA VAL A 20 -14.44 -25.88 22.43
C VAL A 20 -13.48 -26.96 21.95
N GLU A 21 -14.03 -27.97 21.31
CA GLU A 21 -13.30 -29.06 20.65
C GLU A 21 -13.56 -28.99 19.14
N ILE A 22 -12.50 -28.94 18.32
CA ILE A 22 -12.58 -28.84 16.87
C ILE A 22 -11.69 -29.91 16.22
N PRO A 23 -12.10 -30.47 15.06
CA PRO A 23 -11.32 -31.47 14.35
C PRO A 23 -10.04 -30.90 13.77
N ARG A 24 -8.97 -31.69 13.78
CA ARG A 24 -7.74 -31.38 13.03
C ARG A 24 -7.90 -31.83 11.57
N HIS A 25 -7.02 -31.33 10.71
CA HIS A 25 -7.03 -31.63 9.27
C HIS A 25 -8.37 -31.30 8.59
N ALA A 26 -8.99 -30.24 9.06
CA ALA A 26 -10.33 -29.81 8.64
C ALA A 26 -10.34 -28.31 8.35
N LEU A 27 -11.29 -27.89 7.51
CA LEU A 27 -11.67 -26.51 7.31
C LEU A 27 -12.72 -26.13 8.37
N VAL A 28 -12.31 -25.39 9.39
CA VAL A 28 -13.16 -24.95 10.51
C VAL A 28 -13.49 -23.49 10.32
N VAL A 29 -14.76 -23.14 10.28
CA VAL A 29 -15.21 -21.75 10.17
C VAL A 29 -15.72 -21.24 11.51
N PHE A 30 -15.15 -20.11 11.97
CA PHE A 30 -15.65 -19.37 13.12
C PHE A 30 -16.55 -18.24 12.63
N THR A 31 -17.82 -18.29 13.00
CA THR A 31 -18.83 -17.32 12.58
C THR A 31 -19.59 -16.73 13.76
N GLY A 32 -20.50 -15.78 13.51
CA GLY A 32 -21.33 -15.08 14.51
C GLY A 32 -21.34 -13.57 14.31
N LEU A 33 -22.08 -12.84 15.13
CA LEU A 33 -22.21 -11.38 15.02
C LEU A 33 -20.87 -10.65 15.12
N SER A 34 -20.78 -9.44 14.55
CA SER A 34 -19.61 -8.58 14.74
C SER A 34 -19.44 -8.26 16.23
N GLY A 35 -18.20 -8.40 16.76
CA GLY A 35 -17.93 -8.23 18.21
C GLY A 35 -18.40 -9.38 19.12
N SER A 36 -18.74 -10.56 18.56
CA SER A 36 -19.15 -11.72 19.38
C SER A 36 -18.00 -12.46 20.05
N GLY A 37 -16.73 -12.20 19.70
CA GLY A 37 -15.55 -12.85 20.26
C GLY A 37 -14.84 -13.84 19.32
N LYS A 38 -15.20 -13.89 18.01
CA LYS A 38 -14.57 -14.75 17.02
C LYS A 38 -13.06 -14.59 16.93
N SER A 39 -12.64 -13.36 16.68
CA SER A 39 -11.20 -13.03 16.55
C SER A 39 -10.47 -13.22 17.87
N SER A 40 -11.12 -12.94 19.01
CA SER A 40 -10.56 -13.20 20.36
C SER A 40 -10.26 -14.68 20.58
N LEU A 41 -11.13 -15.57 20.11
CA LEU A 41 -10.88 -17.01 20.22
C LEU A 41 -9.84 -17.49 19.19
N ALA A 42 -9.95 -17.06 17.93
CA ALA A 42 -9.09 -17.52 16.83
C ALA A 42 -7.66 -16.97 16.94
N PHE A 43 -7.52 -15.64 17.09
CA PHE A 43 -6.21 -14.95 17.04
C PHE A 43 -5.64 -14.71 18.42
N ASP A 44 -6.39 -14.07 19.34
CA ASP A 44 -5.87 -13.66 20.64
C ASP A 44 -5.73 -14.85 21.63
N THR A 45 -6.38 -15.99 21.34
CA THR A 45 -6.28 -17.20 22.15
C THR A 45 -5.52 -18.32 21.43
N ILE A 46 -6.07 -18.90 20.37
CA ILE A 46 -5.53 -20.13 19.73
C ILE A 46 -4.21 -19.82 19.01
N PHE A 47 -4.19 -18.82 18.14
CA PHE A 47 -2.98 -18.44 17.40
C PHE A 47 -1.90 -17.91 18.36
N ALA A 48 -2.26 -17.02 19.30
CA ALA A 48 -1.32 -16.44 20.24
C ALA A 48 -0.62 -17.51 21.10
N GLU A 49 -1.35 -18.51 21.59
CA GLU A 49 -0.76 -19.62 22.35
C GLU A 49 0.11 -20.52 21.46
N GLY A 50 -0.30 -20.76 20.20
CA GLY A 50 0.51 -21.52 19.24
C GLY A 50 1.84 -20.82 18.93
N GLN A 51 1.81 -19.53 18.70
CA GLN A 51 2.99 -18.71 18.47
C GLN A 51 3.90 -18.65 19.71
N ARG A 52 3.31 -18.46 20.90
CA ARG A 52 4.04 -18.45 22.17
C ARG A 52 4.82 -19.76 22.39
N ARG A 53 4.16 -20.91 22.22
CA ARG A 53 4.81 -22.23 22.36
C ARG A 53 5.93 -22.44 21.32
N TYR A 54 5.69 -21.97 20.08
CA TYR A 54 6.72 -22.03 19.04
C TYR A 54 7.95 -21.19 19.43
N VAL A 55 7.75 -19.94 19.84
CA VAL A 55 8.85 -19.05 20.27
C VAL A 55 9.57 -19.62 21.49
N GLU A 56 8.86 -20.21 22.45
CA GLU A 56 9.47 -20.87 23.61
C GLU A 56 10.32 -22.09 23.25
N SER A 57 10.01 -22.77 22.14
CA SER A 57 10.79 -23.90 21.66
C SER A 57 12.12 -23.50 20.99
N LEU A 58 12.29 -22.21 20.64
CA LEU A 58 13.50 -21.68 20.02
C LEU A 58 14.65 -21.53 21.01
N SER A 59 15.87 -21.38 20.49
CA SER A 59 17.07 -21.14 21.33
C SER A 59 16.94 -19.89 22.19
N SER A 60 17.65 -19.83 23.33
CA SER A 60 17.67 -18.65 24.20
C SER A 60 18.11 -17.38 23.46
N TYR A 61 19.00 -17.51 22.50
CA TYR A 61 19.46 -16.41 21.64
C TYR A 61 18.33 -15.86 20.76
N ALA A 62 17.60 -16.73 20.07
CA ALA A 62 16.45 -16.31 19.22
C ALA A 62 15.33 -15.66 20.06
N ARG A 63 15.08 -16.16 21.28
CA ARG A 63 14.08 -15.57 22.20
C ARG A 63 14.43 -14.16 22.67
N GLN A 64 15.71 -13.79 22.78
CA GLN A 64 16.11 -12.42 23.13
C GLN A 64 15.70 -11.39 22.07
N PHE A 65 15.67 -11.79 20.79
CA PHE A 65 15.22 -10.92 19.68
C PHE A 65 13.70 -10.86 19.51
N LEU A 66 13.00 -11.95 19.84
CA LEU A 66 11.54 -12.05 19.65
C LEU A 66 10.72 -11.53 20.84
N GLY A 67 11.38 -11.27 21.97
CA GLY A 67 10.72 -10.82 23.20
C GLY A 67 9.93 -11.93 23.91
N ARG A 68 9.41 -11.61 25.11
CA ARG A 68 8.45 -12.47 25.81
C ARG A 68 7.06 -12.18 25.27
N MET A 69 6.37 -13.22 24.85
CA MET A 69 4.95 -13.15 24.51
C MET A 69 4.11 -13.40 25.76
N ASP A 70 3.12 -12.55 25.99
CA ASP A 70 2.18 -12.76 27.10
C ASP A 70 1.38 -14.05 26.88
N LYS A 71 1.15 -14.78 27.97
CA LYS A 71 0.29 -15.96 27.91
C LYS A 71 -1.16 -15.51 27.79
N PRO A 72 -1.92 -15.98 26.78
CA PRO A 72 -3.33 -15.66 26.69
C PRO A 72 -4.12 -16.19 27.90
N LEU A 73 -5.22 -15.52 28.21
CA LEU A 73 -6.12 -15.88 29.31
C LEU A 73 -6.92 -17.15 28.96
N VAL A 74 -6.25 -18.28 28.99
CA VAL A 74 -6.82 -19.59 28.71
C VAL A 74 -6.27 -20.60 29.74
N ASP A 75 -7.09 -21.54 30.18
CA ASP A 75 -6.62 -22.55 31.14
C ASP A 75 -5.57 -23.44 30.47
N PHE A 76 -5.91 -24.11 29.39
CA PHE A 76 -4.95 -24.83 28.53
C PHE A 76 -5.53 -25.12 27.13
N ILE A 77 -4.63 -25.44 26.18
CA ILE A 77 -4.97 -25.86 24.81
C ILE A 77 -4.21 -27.16 24.50
N GLU A 78 -4.96 -28.20 24.12
CA GLU A 78 -4.42 -29.49 23.69
C GLU A 78 -4.44 -29.64 22.15
N GLY A 79 -3.53 -30.42 21.59
CA GLY A 79 -3.51 -30.76 20.15
C GLY A 79 -3.06 -29.62 19.24
N LEU A 80 -2.41 -28.58 19.79
CA LEU A 80 -1.97 -27.41 19.05
C LEU A 80 -0.77 -27.74 18.16
N SER A 81 -0.86 -27.38 16.87
CA SER A 81 0.24 -27.43 15.90
C SER A 81 0.94 -26.07 15.81
N PRO A 82 2.14 -25.98 15.16
CA PRO A 82 2.70 -24.69 14.78
C PRO A 82 1.66 -23.84 14.06
N ALA A 83 1.49 -22.60 14.49
CA ALA A 83 0.41 -21.74 14.00
C ALA A 83 0.94 -20.62 13.11
N VAL A 84 0.26 -20.37 12.00
CA VAL A 84 0.52 -19.28 11.07
C VAL A 84 -0.76 -18.43 10.94
N SER A 85 -0.64 -17.11 11.13
CA SER A 85 -1.78 -16.21 10.91
C SER A 85 -1.67 -15.49 9.58
N ILE A 86 -2.83 -15.29 8.94
CA ILE A 86 -2.97 -14.50 7.72
C ILE A 86 -4.04 -13.45 7.99
N ASP A 87 -3.60 -12.34 8.56
CA ASP A 87 -4.45 -11.21 8.94
C ASP A 87 -4.54 -10.14 7.83
N GLN A 88 -5.51 -9.24 7.98
CA GLN A 88 -5.76 -8.14 7.05
C GLN A 88 -4.91 -6.87 7.36
N LYS A 89 -4.36 -6.76 8.57
CA LYS A 89 -3.91 -5.46 9.12
C LYS A 89 -2.59 -4.92 8.61
N SER A 90 -1.75 -5.68 7.93
CA SER A 90 -0.38 -5.26 7.61
C SER A 90 -0.08 -5.22 6.11
N THR A 91 -0.46 -4.13 5.42
CA THR A 91 0.18 -3.80 4.14
C THR A 91 1.55 -3.19 4.42
N SER A 92 2.60 -3.74 3.80
CA SER A 92 3.94 -3.15 3.88
C SER A 92 3.91 -1.73 3.31
N ARG A 93 4.31 -0.75 4.10
CA ARG A 93 4.46 0.65 3.65
C ARG A 93 5.80 0.92 2.97
N ASN A 94 6.63 -0.11 2.81
CA ASN A 94 7.91 0.06 2.16
C ASN A 94 7.69 0.27 0.64
N PRO A 95 8.06 1.43 0.06
CA PRO A 95 7.85 1.72 -1.36
C PRO A 95 8.67 0.81 -2.29
N ARG A 96 9.67 0.11 -1.75
CA ARG A 96 10.49 -0.85 -2.49
C ARG A 96 9.89 -2.25 -2.55
N SER A 97 8.88 -2.55 -1.73
CA SER A 97 8.20 -3.85 -1.78
C SER A 97 7.23 -3.90 -2.97
N THR A 98 7.32 -4.95 -3.76
CA THR A 98 6.42 -5.23 -4.90
C THR A 98 5.77 -6.59 -4.73
N VAL A 99 4.73 -6.90 -5.51
CA VAL A 99 4.14 -8.24 -5.55
C VAL A 99 5.22 -9.29 -5.79
N GLY A 100 6.09 -9.09 -6.79
CA GLY A 100 7.18 -10.01 -7.11
C GLY A 100 8.18 -10.25 -5.97
N THR A 101 8.47 -9.22 -5.14
CA THR A 101 9.40 -9.38 -4.01
C THR A 101 8.74 -10.05 -2.79
N ILE A 102 7.45 -9.81 -2.54
CA ILE A 102 6.72 -10.45 -1.43
C ILE A 102 6.50 -11.93 -1.69
N THR A 103 6.27 -12.29 -2.96
CA THR A 103 6.06 -13.68 -3.39
C THR A 103 7.36 -14.45 -3.65
N GLU A 104 8.51 -13.80 -3.46
CA GLU A 104 9.85 -14.34 -3.78
C GLU A 104 10.07 -14.65 -5.27
N ILE A 105 9.09 -14.44 -6.12
CA ILE A 105 9.20 -14.66 -7.57
C ILE A 105 10.36 -13.84 -8.16
N TYR A 106 10.52 -12.60 -7.67
CA TYR A 106 11.59 -11.71 -8.14
C TYR A 106 13.00 -12.27 -7.87
N ASP A 107 13.20 -13.02 -6.80
CA ASP A 107 14.50 -13.63 -6.49
C ASP A 107 14.84 -14.77 -7.47
N TYR A 108 13.86 -15.56 -7.85
CA TYR A 108 14.01 -16.55 -8.91
C TYR A 108 14.26 -15.92 -10.28
N LEU A 109 13.57 -14.82 -10.58
CA LEU A 109 13.80 -14.06 -11.82
C LEU A 109 15.22 -13.49 -11.87
N ARG A 110 15.73 -12.93 -10.79
CA ARG A 110 17.12 -12.45 -10.71
C ARG A 110 18.11 -13.58 -11.02
N LEU A 111 17.87 -14.77 -10.48
CA LEU A 111 18.68 -15.94 -10.77
C LEU A 111 18.57 -16.35 -12.24
N LEU A 112 17.35 -16.39 -12.78
CA LEU A 112 17.09 -16.72 -14.19
C LEU A 112 17.85 -15.79 -15.13
N TYR A 113 17.63 -14.48 -14.98
CA TYR A 113 18.25 -13.47 -15.84
C TYR A 113 19.78 -13.46 -15.72
N ALA A 114 20.33 -13.75 -14.54
CA ALA A 114 21.77 -13.84 -14.33
C ALA A 114 22.42 -15.07 -15.00
N ARG A 115 21.68 -16.21 -15.08
CA ARG A 115 22.25 -17.49 -15.54
C ARG A 115 21.93 -17.77 -17.03
N VAL A 116 20.77 -17.34 -17.50
CA VAL A 116 20.24 -17.68 -18.82
C VAL A 116 20.13 -16.45 -19.73
N GLY A 117 20.09 -15.26 -19.16
CA GLY A 117 19.92 -14.01 -19.87
C GLY A 117 20.98 -13.77 -20.95
N VAL A 118 20.54 -13.16 -22.03
CA VAL A 118 21.39 -12.68 -23.12
C VAL A 118 21.57 -11.19 -22.96
N GLN A 119 22.82 -10.75 -22.96
CA GLN A 119 23.15 -9.33 -22.82
C GLN A 119 23.13 -8.66 -24.19
N TYR A 120 22.46 -7.53 -24.27
CA TYR A 120 22.45 -6.65 -25.46
C TYR A 120 23.16 -5.33 -25.13
N CYS A 121 23.64 -4.69 -26.17
CA CYS A 121 24.24 -3.36 -26.03
C CYS A 121 23.12 -2.32 -25.76
N PRO A 122 23.18 -1.52 -24.69
CA PRO A 122 22.14 -0.53 -24.41
C PRO A 122 22.10 0.61 -25.44
N GLU A 123 23.19 0.85 -26.17
CA GLU A 123 23.28 1.92 -27.16
C GLU A 123 22.81 1.49 -28.56
N CYS A 124 23.21 0.30 -29.04
CA CYS A 124 22.88 -0.14 -30.40
C CYS A 124 21.95 -1.35 -30.47
N GLY A 125 21.60 -1.98 -29.35
CA GLY A 125 20.72 -3.14 -29.30
C GLY A 125 21.31 -4.43 -29.84
N ALA A 126 22.58 -4.47 -30.24
CA ALA A 126 23.24 -5.68 -30.74
C ALA A 126 23.53 -6.65 -29.58
N GLU A 127 23.44 -7.95 -29.86
CA GLU A 127 23.82 -9.00 -28.89
C GLU A 127 25.31 -8.90 -28.58
N ILE A 128 25.63 -8.95 -27.26
CA ILE A 128 27.02 -8.90 -26.81
C ILE A 128 27.59 -10.29 -26.82
N THR A 129 28.55 -10.50 -27.73
CA THR A 129 29.27 -11.75 -27.94
C THR A 129 30.69 -11.67 -27.45
N ALA A 130 31.30 -12.82 -27.18
CA ALA A 130 32.73 -12.89 -26.92
C ALA A 130 33.51 -12.53 -28.19
N GLN A 131 34.53 -11.68 -28.05
CA GLN A 131 35.45 -11.33 -29.16
C GLN A 131 36.77 -12.06 -29.01
N SER A 132 37.15 -12.86 -30.00
CA SER A 132 38.47 -13.48 -29.98
C SER A 132 39.59 -12.46 -30.16
N ALA A 133 40.80 -12.80 -29.69
CA ALA A 133 41.97 -11.96 -29.90
C ALA A 133 42.16 -11.53 -31.35
N ALA A 134 41.89 -12.45 -32.29
CA ALA A 134 41.97 -12.19 -33.76
C ALA A 134 40.94 -11.13 -34.21
N GLN A 135 39.71 -11.15 -33.65
CA GLN A 135 38.70 -10.14 -33.99
C GLN A 135 39.07 -8.75 -33.42
N ILE A 136 39.62 -8.71 -32.18
CA ILE A 136 40.10 -7.48 -31.60
C ILE A 136 41.21 -6.87 -32.46
N VAL A 137 42.19 -7.67 -32.85
CA VAL A 137 43.28 -7.22 -33.73
C VAL A 137 42.74 -6.70 -35.04
N ASN A 138 41.84 -7.41 -35.72
CA ASN A 138 41.21 -6.95 -36.92
C ASN A 138 40.56 -5.57 -36.77
N TYR A 139 39.80 -5.38 -35.74
CA TYR A 139 39.16 -4.10 -35.41
C TYR A 139 40.19 -2.96 -35.25
N LEU A 140 41.29 -3.23 -34.51
CA LEU A 140 42.35 -2.23 -34.31
C LEU A 140 43.00 -1.85 -35.65
N PHE A 141 43.14 -2.78 -36.57
CA PHE A 141 43.72 -2.55 -37.91
C PHE A 141 42.73 -1.94 -38.94
N GLU A 142 41.48 -1.78 -38.62
CA GLU A 142 40.53 -0.94 -39.35
C GLU A 142 40.72 0.56 -39.05
N GLN A 143 41.49 0.91 -38.01
CA GLN A 143 41.80 2.29 -37.69
C GLN A 143 42.86 2.85 -38.66
N PRO A 144 42.94 4.18 -38.84
CA PRO A 144 43.90 4.81 -39.71
C PRO A 144 45.35 4.41 -39.39
N GLU A 145 46.17 4.17 -40.43
CA GLU A 145 47.58 3.93 -40.26
C GLU A 145 48.26 5.13 -39.55
N GLY A 146 49.15 4.85 -38.58
CA GLY A 146 49.77 5.87 -37.73
C GLY A 146 49.07 6.09 -36.39
N THR A 147 47.88 5.54 -36.16
CA THR A 147 47.18 5.62 -34.84
C THR A 147 48.03 5.04 -33.71
N ARG A 148 48.22 5.80 -32.64
CA ARG A 148 49.00 5.39 -31.46
C ARG A 148 48.06 4.75 -30.45
N LEU A 149 48.38 3.53 -30.02
CA LEU A 149 47.63 2.71 -29.09
C LEU A 149 48.46 2.40 -27.86
N GLU A 150 47.84 2.44 -26.67
CA GLU A 150 48.34 1.84 -25.45
C GLU A 150 47.46 0.64 -25.07
N ILE A 151 48.02 -0.57 -25.07
CA ILE A 151 47.35 -1.81 -24.73
C ILE A 151 47.45 -1.99 -23.19
N LEU A 152 46.27 -2.05 -22.55
CA LEU A 152 46.15 -2.06 -21.11
C LEU A 152 45.48 -3.37 -20.62
N ALA A 153 46.01 -3.96 -19.56
CA ALA A 153 45.43 -5.09 -18.87
C ALA A 153 44.83 -4.60 -17.53
N PRO A 154 43.51 -4.46 -17.35
CA PRO A 154 42.88 -3.99 -16.13
C PRO A 154 42.84 -5.10 -15.04
N VAL A 155 43.89 -5.18 -14.21
CA VAL A 155 44.08 -6.21 -13.18
C VAL A 155 43.31 -5.95 -11.89
N VAL A 156 42.99 -4.69 -11.54
CA VAL A 156 42.15 -4.34 -10.38
C VAL A 156 41.07 -3.35 -10.83
N ARG A 157 39.84 -3.62 -10.44
CA ARG A 157 38.67 -2.85 -10.86
C ARG A 157 37.79 -2.53 -9.65
N GLY A 158 37.85 -1.29 -9.17
CA GLY A 158 37.04 -0.77 -8.08
C GLY A 158 37.11 -1.55 -6.78
N ARG A 159 38.25 -2.16 -6.46
CA ARG A 159 38.49 -2.93 -5.24
C ARG A 159 39.35 -2.16 -4.25
N LYS A 160 39.08 -2.32 -2.96
CA LYS A 160 39.90 -1.75 -1.89
C LYS A 160 41.15 -2.60 -1.66
N GLY A 161 42.29 -1.97 -1.38
CA GLY A 161 43.53 -2.66 -1.10
C GLY A 161 44.76 -1.78 -1.30
N GLU A 162 45.93 -2.17 -0.74
CA GLU A 162 47.22 -1.48 -0.85
C GLU A 162 48.02 -1.91 -2.09
N TYR A 163 47.77 -3.12 -2.61
CA TYR A 163 48.31 -3.70 -3.87
C TYR A 163 49.86 -3.69 -4.02
N SER A 164 50.63 -3.51 -2.96
CA SER A 164 52.10 -3.52 -3.00
C SER A 164 52.69 -4.82 -3.51
N GLU A 165 52.14 -5.98 -3.11
CA GLU A 165 52.52 -7.31 -3.61
C GLU A 165 52.24 -7.46 -5.11
N LEU A 166 51.07 -6.99 -5.56
CA LEU A 166 50.68 -7.00 -6.97
C LEU A 166 51.68 -6.20 -7.82
N PHE A 167 52.11 -5.02 -7.37
CA PHE A 167 53.09 -4.23 -8.09
C PHE A 167 54.47 -4.94 -8.17
N ALA A 168 54.89 -5.61 -7.10
CA ALA A 168 56.10 -6.38 -7.07
C ALA A 168 56.05 -7.59 -8.04
N ASP A 169 54.93 -8.31 -8.05
CA ASP A 169 54.68 -9.43 -8.96
C ASP A 169 54.72 -9.00 -10.42
N LEU A 170 54.00 -7.90 -10.76
CA LEU A 170 54.01 -7.36 -12.11
C LEU A 170 55.41 -6.91 -12.57
N GLN A 171 56.19 -6.33 -11.67
CA GLN A 171 57.59 -5.96 -11.94
C GLN A 171 58.45 -7.19 -12.21
N SER A 172 58.25 -8.28 -11.43
CA SER A 172 59.00 -9.55 -11.62
C SER A 172 58.68 -10.22 -12.96
N GLN A 173 57.44 -10.00 -13.50
CA GLN A 173 57.01 -10.47 -14.78
C GLN A 173 57.51 -9.60 -15.96
N GLY A 174 58.27 -8.54 -15.67
CA GLY A 174 58.91 -7.69 -16.67
C GLY A 174 58.11 -6.49 -17.17
N PHE A 175 56.95 -6.20 -16.54
CA PHE A 175 56.21 -5.00 -16.85
C PHE A 175 56.85 -3.76 -16.22
N ASN A 176 56.80 -2.63 -16.94
CA ASN A 176 57.50 -1.41 -16.52
C ASN A 176 56.56 -0.28 -16.10
N ARG A 177 55.30 -0.35 -16.50
CA ARG A 177 54.30 0.71 -16.30
C ARG A 177 52.98 0.17 -15.84
N VAL A 178 52.34 0.96 -14.99
CA VAL A 178 51.01 0.73 -14.47
C VAL A 178 50.23 2.04 -14.52
N ARG A 179 48.94 1.97 -14.76
CA ARG A 179 48.00 3.09 -14.64
C ARG A 179 47.15 2.87 -13.39
N VAL A 180 47.23 3.77 -12.44
CA VAL A 180 46.47 3.75 -11.18
C VAL A 180 45.51 4.94 -11.21
N ASP A 181 44.20 4.66 -11.08
CA ASP A 181 43.12 5.63 -11.05
C ASP A 181 43.18 6.65 -12.20
N GLY A 182 43.67 6.21 -13.37
CA GLY A 182 43.77 7.02 -14.60
C GLY A 182 45.18 7.63 -14.81
N GLU A 183 46.04 7.69 -13.80
CA GLU A 183 47.38 8.24 -13.89
C GLU A 183 48.44 7.16 -14.18
N SER A 184 49.38 7.44 -15.12
CA SER A 184 50.39 6.48 -15.54
C SER A 184 51.67 6.64 -14.68
N HIS A 185 52.06 5.55 -14.01
CA HIS A 185 53.25 5.47 -13.14
C HIS A 185 54.22 4.41 -13.67
N ARG A 186 55.54 4.59 -13.41
CA ARG A 186 56.49 3.49 -13.54
C ARG A 186 56.35 2.55 -12.34
N LEU A 187 56.37 1.23 -12.55
CA LEU A 187 56.21 0.26 -11.46
C LEU A 187 57.31 0.41 -10.38
N GLU A 188 58.52 0.86 -10.74
CA GLU A 188 59.58 1.21 -9.78
C GLU A 188 59.20 2.37 -8.82
N LYS A 189 58.24 3.20 -9.22
CA LYS A 189 57.77 4.37 -8.49
C LYS A 189 56.23 4.33 -8.37
N ALA A 190 55.67 3.14 -8.18
CA ALA A 190 54.24 3.00 -7.99
C ALA A 190 53.78 3.72 -6.70
N PRO A 191 52.64 4.40 -6.72
CA PRO A 191 52.14 5.11 -5.53
C PRO A 191 51.76 4.12 -4.43
N THR A 192 51.94 4.52 -3.20
CA THR A 192 51.39 3.81 -2.03
C THR A 192 49.89 4.09 -1.96
N LEU A 193 49.09 3.02 -1.97
CA LEU A 193 47.64 3.11 -2.05
C LEU A 193 47.01 2.92 -0.66
N GLU A 194 45.86 3.60 -0.45
CA GLU A 194 45.16 3.53 0.83
C GLU A 194 44.25 2.28 0.88
N LYS A 195 44.41 1.47 1.93
CA LYS A 195 43.67 0.19 2.12
C LYS A 195 42.16 0.29 2.05
N GLN A 196 41.57 1.43 2.42
CA GLN A 196 40.11 1.63 2.50
C GLN A 196 39.50 2.31 1.26
N VAL A 197 40.33 2.78 0.34
CA VAL A 197 39.93 3.43 -0.92
C VAL A 197 39.80 2.37 -2.02
N LYS A 198 38.86 2.57 -2.93
CA LYS A 198 38.68 1.72 -4.12
C LYS A 198 39.61 2.22 -5.22
N HIS A 199 40.42 1.35 -5.78
CA HIS A 199 41.37 1.65 -6.83
C HIS A 199 41.06 0.88 -8.10
N ASN A 200 41.42 1.49 -9.26
CA ASN A 200 41.44 0.88 -10.58
C ASN A 200 42.89 0.82 -11.04
N ILE A 201 43.40 -0.39 -11.30
CA ILE A 201 44.79 -0.60 -11.69
C ILE A 201 44.83 -1.34 -13.01
N SER A 202 45.52 -0.76 -14.01
CA SER A 202 45.74 -1.39 -15.33
C SER A 202 47.22 -1.44 -15.66
N VAL A 203 47.70 -2.58 -16.10
CA VAL A 203 49.08 -2.76 -16.57
C VAL A 203 49.20 -2.27 -17.98
N SER A 204 50.17 -1.43 -18.32
CA SER A 204 50.48 -1.05 -19.69
C SER A 204 51.36 -2.17 -20.30
N VAL A 205 50.69 -3.01 -21.12
CA VAL A 205 51.34 -4.17 -21.73
C VAL A 205 52.27 -3.71 -22.85
N ASP A 206 51.76 -2.87 -23.78
CA ASP A 206 52.52 -2.36 -24.89
C ASP A 206 51.98 -0.98 -25.36
N ARG A 207 52.89 -0.23 -26.03
CA ARG A 207 52.56 1.01 -26.76
C ARG A 207 52.95 0.83 -28.23
N VAL A 208 51.96 0.76 -29.08
CA VAL A 208 52.17 0.40 -30.48
C VAL A 208 51.56 1.48 -31.39
N VAL A 209 52.18 1.65 -32.54
CA VAL A 209 51.65 2.47 -33.63
C VAL A 209 51.13 1.49 -34.72
N ILE A 210 49.91 1.69 -35.19
CA ILE A 210 49.33 0.84 -36.24
C ILE A 210 50.12 1.06 -37.54
N ARG A 211 50.73 -0.02 -38.04
CA ARG A 211 51.42 -0.15 -39.33
C ARG A 211 51.30 -1.54 -39.81
N GLU A 212 51.35 -1.78 -41.11
CA GLU A 212 51.16 -3.11 -41.72
C GLU A 212 52.08 -4.20 -41.11
N GLY A 213 53.32 -3.85 -40.74
CA GLY A 213 54.29 -4.77 -40.11
C GLY A 213 54.10 -4.96 -38.59
N SER A 214 53.20 -4.22 -37.91
CA SER A 214 53.00 -4.30 -36.44
C SER A 214 51.95 -5.33 -36.01
N ARG A 215 51.30 -6.05 -36.93
CA ARG A 215 50.16 -6.92 -36.65
C ARG A 215 50.47 -8.08 -35.68
N SER A 216 51.61 -8.74 -35.83
CA SER A 216 52.00 -9.84 -34.95
C SER A 216 52.24 -9.30 -33.53
N ARG A 217 52.94 -8.16 -33.40
CA ARG A 217 53.25 -7.56 -32.10
C ARG A 217 51.95 -7.12 -31.37
N VAL A 218 50.98 -6.55 -32.09
CA VAL A 218 49.69 -6.19 -31.51
C VAL A 218 48.94 -7.45 -31.05
N ALA A 219 48.96 -8.54 -31.83
CA ALA A 219 48.33 -9.78 -31.47
C ALA A 219 48.95 -10.38 -30.18
N ASP A 220 50.27 -10.46 -30.10
CA ASP A 220 50.99 -10.96 -28.93
C ASP A 220 50.68 -10.10 -27.69
N SER A 221 50.60 -8.79 -27.85
CA SER A 221 50.28 -7.87 -26.75
C SER A 221 48.84 -7.99 -26.28
N ILE A 222 47.86 -8.19 -27.21
CA ILE A 222 46.44 -8.44 -26.88
C ILE A 222 46.31 -9.78 -26.16
N GLU A 223 46.91 -10.87 -26.63
CA GLU A 223 46.92 -12.17 -26.00
C GLU A 223 47.53 -12.10 -24.57
N THR A 224 48.64 -11.38 -24.43
CA THR A 224 49.26 -11.13 -23.11
C THR A 224 48.31 -10.39 -22.18
N ALA A 225 47.64 -9.34 -22.66
CA ALA A 225 46.70 -8.58 -21.85
C ALA A 225 45.49 -9.42 -21.46
N LEU A 226 44.93 -10.22 -22.34
CA LEU A 226 43.81 -11.12 -22.11
C LEU A 226 44.15 -12.19 -21.05
N SER A 227 45.37 -12.76 -21.13
CA SER A 227 45.83 -13.78 -20.16
C SER A 227 46.02 -13.22 -18.77
N LEU A 228 46.51 -11.97 -18.61
CA LEU A 228 46.69 -11.32 -17.32
C LEU A 228 45.36 -10.98 -16.60
N THR A 229 44.28 -10.87 -17.31
CA THR A 229 43.01 -10.31 -16.80
C THR A 229 41.81 -11.24 -16.91
N ASP A 230 42.05 -12.52 -17.19
CA ASP A 230 40.98 -13.52 -17.42
C ASP A 230 40.02 -13.13 -18.59
N GLY A 231 40.63 -12.62 -19.66
CA GLY A 231 39.96 -12.35 -20.95
C GLY A 231 39.44 -10.93 -21.12
N LEU A 232 40.01 -9.93 -20.46
CA LEU A 232 39.67 -8.53 -20.68
C LEU A 232 40.91 -7.71 -21.09
N VAL A 233 40.75 -6.88 -22.14
CA VAL A 233 41.76 -5.91 -22.54
C VAL A 233 41.17 -4.55 -22.76
N ALA A 234 41.88 -3.49 -22.38
CA ALA A 234 41.55 -2.12 -22.69
C ALA A 234 42.57 -1.52 -23.65
N VAL A 235 42.13 -0.77 -24.64
CA VAL A 235 42.99 -0.08 -25.58
C VAL A 235 42.73 1.42 -25.49
N ASP A 236 43.74 2.16 -25.11
CA ASP A 236 43.71 3.65 -25.08
C ASP A 236 44.19 4.19 -26.42
N PHE A 237 43.34 4.93 -27.10
CA PHE A 237 43.65 5.68 -28.31
C PHE A 237 44.31 7.00 -27.92
N VAL A 238 45.65 6.99 -27.92
CA VAL A 238 46.45 8.08 -27.32
C VAL A 238 46.17 9.44 -27.97
N ASP A 239 45.81 9.42 -29.26
CA ASP A 239 45.54 10.62 -30.06
C ASP A 239 44.09 11.13 -29.97
N ALA A 240 43.17 10.41 -29.30
CA ALA A 240 41.79 10.81 -29.15
C ALA A 240 41.63 11.89 -28.08
N ASP A 241 40.57 12.71 -28.21
CA ASP A 241 40.24 13.77 -27.23
C ASP A 241 40.10 13.19 -25.82
N PRO A 242 40.70 13.80 -24.80
CA PRO A 242 40.55 13.39 -23.40
C PRO A 242 39.10 13.25 -22.91
N GLU A 243 38.18 14.04 -23.44
CA GLU A 243 36.76 14.00 -23.10
C GLU A 243 35.93 12.98 -23.93
N ASP A 244 36.55 12.36 -24.95
CA ASP A 244 35.87 11.34 -25.75
C ASP A 244 35.74 10.06 -24.93
N ARG A 245 34.49 9.62 -24.70
CA ARG A 245 34.20 8.34 -24.06
C ARG A 245 34.75 7.13 -24.79
N ALA A 246 35.03 7.26 -26.07
CA ALA A 246 35.61 6.24 -26.91
C ALA A 246 37.14 6.16 -26.84
N LYS A 247 37.82 7.07 -26.10
CA LYS A 247 39.27 7.11 -25.95
C LYS A 247 39.85 5.80 -25.41
N ILE A 248 39.22 5.21 -24.38
CA ILE A 248 39.61 3.92 -23.82
C ILE A 248 38.51 2.91 -24.20
N ARG A 249 38.81 2.04 -25.15
CA ARG A 249 37.92 0.95 -25.50
C ARG A 249 38.31 -0.34 -24.80
N ARG A 250 37.30 -1.03 -24.29
CA ARG A 250 37.45 -2.29 -23.59
C ARG A 250 36.91 -3.42 -24.46
N PHE A 251 37.67 -4.49 -24.59
CA PHE A 251 37.31 -5.69 -25.31
C PHE A 251 37.36 -6.87 -24.35
N SER A 252 36.54 -7.87 -24.61
CA SER A 252 36.50 -9.06 -23.74
C SER A 252 36.39 -10.31 -24.60
N GLU A 253 37.19 -11.29 -24.30
CA GLU A 253 37.08 -12.64 -24.89
C GLU A 253 35.77 -13.32 -24.51
N LYS A 254 35.19 -12.89 -23.39
CA LYS A 254 33.93 -13.47 -22.91
C LYS A 254 32.70 -12.69 -23.38
N ARG A 255 32.77 -11.34 -23.47
CA ARG A 255 31.62 -10.48 -23.86
C ARG A 255 32.08 -9.13 -24.42
N ALA A 256 31.64 -8.78 -25.65
CA ALA A 256 31.88 -7.47 -26.24
C ALA A 256 30.75 -7.05 -27.19
N CYS A 257 30.52 -5.75 -27.33
CA CYS A 257 29.60 -5.22 -28.33
C CYS A 257 30.26 -5.31 -29.74
N PRO A 258 29.59 -5.88 -30.76
CA PRO A 258 30.14 -5.95 -32.10
C PRO A 258 30.37 -4.55 -32.73
N ASN A 259 29.67 -3.52 -32.26
CA ASN A 259 29.85 -2.13 -32.70
C ASN A 259 30.79 -1.32 -31.80
N ASN A 260 31.53 -1.99 -30.93
CA ASN A 260 32.56 -1.43 -30.02
C ASN A 260 32.08 -0.34 -29.06
N HIS A 261 30.81 -0.35 -28.66
CA HIS A 261 30.36 0.49 -27.56
C HIS A 261 30.96 0.01 -26.23
N PRO A 262 31.26 0.93 -25.29
CA PRO A 262 31.87 0.54 -24.04
C PRO A 262 30.95 -0.38 -23.23
N LEU A 263 31.50 -1.48 -22.71
CA LEU A 263 30.77 -2.41 -21.84
C LEU A 263 30.53 -1.78 -20.49
N ALA A 264 29.27 -1.68 -20.09
CA ALA A 264 28.89 -1.17 -18.79
C ALA A 264 28.74 -2.28 -17.72
N LEU A 265 28.48 -3.53 -18.14
CA LEU A 265 28.37 -4.70 -17.26
C LEU A 265 29.47 -5.71 -17.57
N GLU A 266 30.36 -5.92 -16.60
CA GLU A 266 31.48 -6.87 -16.72
C GLU A 266 31.03 -8.29 -16.37
N GLU A 267 30.23 -8.45 -15.32
CA GLU A 267 29.64 -9.73 -14.92
C GLU A 267 28.15 -9.56 -14.58
N VAL A 268 27.34 -10.50 -15.00
CA VAL A 268 25.91 -10.54 -14.73
C VAL A 268 25.65 -11.52 -13.60
N GLU A 269 25.44 -10.99 -12.39
CA GLU A 269 25.13 -11.74 -11.19
C GLU A 269 23.69 -11.48 -10.72
N PRO A 270 23.08 -12.34 -9.88
CA PRO A 270 21.75 -12.10 -9.35
C PRO A 270 21.61 -10.75 -8.61
N ARG A 271 22.68 -10.27 -7.95
CA ARG A 271 22.69 -8.95 -7.29
C ARG A 271 22.59 -7.77 -8.27
N THR A 272 23.03 -7.96 -9.52
CA THR A 272 22.95 -6.96 -10.59
C THR A 272 21.51 -6.61 -10.92
N PHE A 273 20.57 -7.53 -10.77
CA PHE A 273 19.14 -7.32 -11.00
C PHE A 273 18.37 -6.84 -9.76
N SER A 274 19.06 -6.51 -8.66
CA SER A 274 18.40 -6.01 -7.47
C SER A 274 18.24 -4.49 -7.54
N PHE A 275 17.01 -4.00 -7.54
CA PHE A 275 16.73 -2.58 -7.42
C PHE A 275 16.89 -2.06 -5.96
N ASN A 276 17.12 -2.95 -4.98
CA ASN A 276 17.42 -2.61 -3.59
C ASN A 276 18.93 -2.50 -3.31
N ALA A 277 19.77 -2.83 -4.30
CA ALA A 277 21.21 -2.79 -4.18
C ALA A 277 21.82 -1.78 -5.16
N PRO A 278 22.87 -1.03 -4.79
CA PRO A 278 23.51 -0.04 -5.65
C PRO A 278 24.04 -0.57 -6.99
N TYR A 279 24.28 -1.89 -7.05
CA TYR A 279 24.79 -2.55 -8.26
C TYR A 279 23.81 -2.50 -9.42
N GLY A 280 22.51 -2.69 -9.15
CA GLY A 280 21.48 -2.73 -10.17
C GLY A 280 20.51 -1.54 -10.15
N ALA A 281 20.35 -0.88 -9.01
CA ALA A 281 19.39 0.21 -8.85
C ALA A 281 19.74 1.41 -9.75
N CYS A 282 18.70 2.00 -10.35
CA CYS A 282 18.84 3.29 -11.03
C CYS A 282 19.43 4.33 -10.07
N PRO A 283 20.51 5.05 -10.42
CA PRO A 283 21.17 5.99 -9.52
C PRO A 283 20.28 7.17 -9.13
N ASP A 284 19.43 7.66 -10.03
CA ASP A 284 18.62 8.85 -9.82
C ASP A 284 17.46 8.63 -8.86
N CYS A 285 16.73 7.51 -8.99
CA CYS A 285 15.62 7.16 -8.11
C CYS A 285 16.00 6.14 -7.02
N THR A 286 17.26 5.74 -6.94
CA THR A 286 17.75 4.72 -5.99
C THR A 286 16.91 3.45 -5.94
N GLY A 287 16.38 3.04 -7.12
CA GLY A 287 15.55 1.84 -7.27
C GLY A 287 14.06 2.00 -6.92
N LEU A 288 13.58 3.22 -6.68
CA LEU A 288 12.16 3.48 -6.43
C LEU A 288 11.32 3.42 -7.72
N GLY A 289 11.90 3.78 -8.88
CA GLY A 289 11.21 3.87 -10.16
C GLY A 289 10.45 5.18 -10.36
N SER A 290 10.19 5.91 -9.30
CA SER A 290 9.47 7.19 -9.30
C SER A 290 10.20 8.22 -8.45
N ARG A 291 9.80 9.47 -8.59
CA ARG A 291 10.22 10.56 -7.74
C ARG A 291 9.05 11.51 -7.47
N LEU A 292 9.10 12.19 -6.34
CA LEU A 292 8.14 13.23 -6.03
C LEU A 292 8.57 14.54 -6.72
N GLU A 293 7.70 15.08 -7.53
CA GLU A 293 7.87 16.38 -8.15
C GLU A 293 6.78 17.34 -7.70
N ILE A 294 7.17 18.60 -7.51
CA ILE A 294 6.24 19.66 -7.12
C ILE A 294 5.28 19.91 -8.28
N ASP A 295 3.99 19.83 -7.98
CA ASP A 295 2.93 20.05 -8.96
C ASP A 295 2.37 21.48 -8.84
N PRO A 296 2.51 22.31 -9.86
CA PRO A 296 2.00 23.67 -9.85
C PRO A 296 0.49 23.77 -9.59
N GLU A 297 -0.31 22.78 -10.02
CA GLU A 297 -1.76 22.74 -9.78
C GLU A 297 -2.10 22.47 -8.31
N LEU A 298 -1.27 21.71 -7.60
CA LEU A 298 -1.42 21.46 -6.17
C LEU A 298 -0.91 22.64 -5.33
N VAL A 299 0.06 23.37 -5.84
CA VAL A 299 0.61 24.58 -5.19
C VAL A 299 -0.38 25.74 -5.31
N VAL A 300 -1.06 25.86 -6.45
CA VAL A 300 -2.09 26.87 -6.73
C VAL A 300 -3.40 26.17 -7.12
N PRO A 301 -4.15 25.67 -6.13
CA PRO A 301 -5.35 24.86 -6.38
C PRO A 301 -6.51 25.69 -6.94
N ASP A 302 -6.56 26.98 -6.65
CA ASP A 302 -7.58 27.89 -7.17
C ASP A 302 -6.91 29.10 -7.83
N PRO A 303 -6.85 29.15 -9.18
CA PRO A 303 -6.22 30.22 -9.91
C PRO A 303 -7.03 31.51 -9.93
N ASP A 304 -8.27 31.50 -9.46
CA ASP A 304 -9.13 32.69 -9.38
C ASP A 304 -8.83 33.54 -8.14
N LEU A 305 -8.15 32.96 -7.15
CA LEU A 305 -7.67 33.67 -5.98
C LEU A 305 -6.48 34.58 -6.31
N THR A 306 -6.43 35.71 -5.58
CA THR A 306 -5.29 36.61 -5.59
C THR A 306 -4.17 36.12 -4.64
N LEU A 307 -2.95 36.61 -4.80
CA LEU A 307 -1.85 36.33 -3.87
C LEU A 307 -2.18 36.74 -2.43
N ARG A 308 -2.95 37.81 -2.24
CA ARG A 308 -3.41 38.30 -0.95
C ARG A 308 -4.42 37.39 -0.30
N GLU A 309 -5.31 36.79 -1.09
CA GLU A 309 -6.31 35.83 -0.62
C GLU A 309 -5.69 34.46 -0.32
N GLY A 310 -4.52 34.18 -0.88
CA GLY A 310 -3.75 32.96 -0.62
C GLY A 310 -3.75 31.97 -1.78
N ALA A 311 -3.73 32.46 -3.02
CA ALA A 311 -3.63 31.62 -4.23
C ALA A 311 -2.51 30.59 -4.11
N VAL A 312 -1.36 30.93 -3.53
CA VAL A 312 -0.23 30.01 -3.28
C VAL A 312 -0.40 29.35 -1.91
N ALA A 313 -0.98 28.18 -1.92
CA ALA A 313 -1.43 27.47 -0.72
C ALA A 313 -0.33 27.17 0.34
N PRO A 314 0.93 26.83 -0.01
CA PRO A 314 2.01 26.60 0.97
C PRO A 314 2.32 27.81 1.85
N TRP A 315 2.07 29.03 1.36
CA TRP A 315 2.36 30.27 2.08
C TRP A 315 1.25 30.72 3.05
N ALA A 316 0.10 30.06 3.03
CA ALA A 316 -1.04 30.43 3.88
C ALA A 316 -0.72 30.41 5.39
N THR A 317 0.22 29.58 5.85
CA THR A 317 0.67 29.50 7.25
C THR A 317 1.58 30.64 7.68
N SER A 318 2.19 31.35 6.73
CA SER A 318 3.12 32.46 6.96
C SER A 318 2.64 33.75 6.28
N LYS A 319 1.32 33.93 6.23
CA LYS A 319 0.62 34.93 5.41
C LYS A 319 1.20 36.35 5.57
N ASP A 320 1.39 36.85 6.78
CA ASP A 320 1.86 38.22 7.01
C ASP A 320 3.30 38.46 6.56
N THR A 321 4.19 37.52 6.80
CA THR A 321 5.59 37.60 6.38
C THR A 321 5.71 37.48 4.88
N MET A 322 5.02 36.53 4.29
CA MET A 322 5.08 36.30 2.86
C MET A 322 4.42 37.44 2.08
N THR A 323 3.30 37.98 2.55
CA THR A 323 2.65 39.17 1.94
C THR A 323 3.59 40.38 1.85
N ARG A 324 4.44 40.60 2.88
CA ARG A 324 5.44 41.68 2.87
C ARG A 324 6.52 41.45 1.81
N ILE A 325 7.02 40.22 1.73
CA ILE A 325 8.04 39.85 0.72
C ILE A 325 7.45 39.97 -0.68
N LEU A 326 6.26 39.45 -0.90
CA LEU A 326 5.58 39.50 -2.20
C LEU A 326 5.23 40.94 -2.63
N LYS A 327 4.84 41.80 -1.68
CA LYS A 327 4.62 43.23 -1.97
C LYS A 327 5.89 43.87 -2.46
N SER A 328 6.99 43.68 -1.74
CA SER A 328 8.28 44.25 -2.14
C SER A 328 8.79 43.71 -3.47
N LEU A 329 8.52 42.44 -3.74
CA LEU A 329 8.83 41.80 -5.01
C LEU A 329 7.94 42.37 -6.14
N GLY A 330 6.64 42.58 -5.87
CA GLY A 330 5.70 43.15 -6.83
C GLY A 330 6.06 44.59 -7.20
N ASP A 331 6.48 45.38 -6.22
CA ASP A 331 6.97 46.77 -6.45
C ASP A 331 8.24 46.77 -7.33
N GLU A 332 9.06 45.71 -7.27
CA GLU A 332 10.33 45.61 -7.99
C GLU A 332 10.19 45.01 -9.41
N ILE A 333 9.35 44.00 -9.59
CA ILE A 333 9.14 43.29 -10.89
C ILE A 333 7.86 43.72 -11.61
N GLY A 334 7.03 44.55 -11.00
CA GLY A 334 5.86 45.16 -11.66
C GLY A 334 4.62 44.30 -11.68
N PHE A 335 4.23 43.66 -10.53
CA PHE A 335 2.94 42.99 -10.41
C PHE A 335 2.19 43.39 -9.13
N SER A 336 0.84 43.31 -9.17
CA SER A 336 0.01 43.55 -7.99
C SER A 336 -0.42 42.24 -7.32
N LEU A 337 -0.50 42.25 -5.97
CA LEU A 337 -0.98 41.14 -5.18
C LEU A 337 -2.50 40.92 -5.28
N ASP A 338 -3.21 41.90 -5.82
CA ASP A 338 -4.67 41.93 -5.89
C ASP A 338 -5.22 41.45 -7.27
N ILE A 339 -4.32 40.96 -8.15
CA ILE A 339 -4.67 40.35 -9.42
C ILE A 339 -4.81 38.83 -9.22
N PRO A 340 -5.88 38.20 -9.75
CA PRO A 340 -6.02 36.75 -9.74
C PRO A 340 -4.81 36.04 -10.34
N TRP A 341 -4.44 34.89 -9.80
CA TRP A 341 -3.27 34.14 -10.26
C TRP A 341 -3.28 33.87 -11.78
N ARG A 342 -4.44 33.53 -12.33
CA ARG A 342 -4.58 33.25 -13.77
C ARG A 342 -4.25 34.45 -14.65
N ASP A 343 -4.50 35.68 -14.15
CA ASP A 343 -4.31 36.91 -14.89
C ASP A 343 -2.91 37.50 -14.75
N LEU A 344 -2.08 36.92 -13.88
CA LEU A 344 -0.66 37.24 -13.77
C LEU A 344 0.09 36.81 -15.05
N SER A 345 1.10 37.58 -15.45
CA SER A 345 1.94 37.21 -16.60
C SER A 345 2.60 35.82 -16.39
N ALA A 346 2.80 35.06 -17.47
CA ALA A 346 3.47 33.76 -17.42
C ALA A 346 4.84 33.85 -16.73
N LYS A 347 5.60 34.92 -17.01
CA LYS A 347 6.89 35.20 -16.41
C LYS A 347 6.78 35.42 -14.90
N THR A 348 5.77 36.19 -14.44
CA THR A 348 5.52 36.40 -13.01
C THR A 348 5.16 35.11 -12.31
N ARG A 349 4.27 34.31 -12.90
CA ARG A 349 3.89 32.98 -12.36
C ARG A 349 5.09 32.05 -12.24
N GLU A 350 5.97 32.04 -13.25
CA GLU A 350 7.20 31.25 -13.23
C GLU A 350 8.14 31.70 -12.08
N TYR A 351 8.30 33.01 -11.90
CA TYR A 351 9.09 33.57 -10.78
C TYR A 351 8.53 33.19 -9.41
N LEU A 352 7.23 33.30 -9.25
CA LEU A 352 6.56 32.97 -7.99
C LEU A 352 6.64 31.46 -7.69
N MET A 353 6.58 30.63 -8.71
CA MET A 353 6.63 29.18 -8.57
C MET A 353 8.05 28.67 -8.30
N TRP A 354 8.99 29.01 -9.19
CA TRP A 354 10.33 28.39 -9.18
C TRP A 354 11.39 29.25 -8.54
N GLY A 355 11.11 30.53 -8.29
CA GLY A 355 12.09 31.49 -7.80
C GLY A 355 13.16 31.84 -8.84
N LYS A 356 13.96 32.81 -8.51
CA LYS A 356 15.29 33.02 -9.07
C LYS A 356 16.16 33.54 -7.93
N ASN A 357 17.48 33.42 -8.03
CA ASN A 357 18.45 33.96 -7.07
C ASN A 357 18.37 35.50 -7.00
N TYR A 358 17.26 35.97 -6.45
CA TYR A 358 16.95 37.40 -6.39
C TYR A 358 16.88 37.85 -4.93
N LYS A 359 17.61 38.91 -4.61
CA LYS A 359 17.58 39.50 -3.26
C LYS A 359 16.53 40.61 -3.24
N VAL A 360 15.42 40.34 -2.54
CA VAL A 360 14.33 41.30 -2.33
C VAL A 360 14.63 42.16 -1.13
N LYS A 361 14.53 43.51 -1.28
CA LYS A 361 14.65 44.49 -0.18
C LYS A 361 13.27 44.69 0.45
N VAL A 362 13.01 44.00 1.56
CA VAL A 362 11.74 44.09 2.27
C VAL A 362 11.73 45.28 3.23
N ARG A 363 10.80 46.21 3.00
CA ARG A 363 10.52 47.33 3.89
C ARG A 363 9.34 47.00 4.81
N TYR A 364 9.49 47.18 6.10
CA TYR A 364 8.39 46.98 7.05
C TYR A 364 8.48 47.97 8.21
N ARG A 365 7.32 48.32 8.77
CA ARG A 365 7.23 49.10 10.05
C ARG A 365 7.09 48.13 11.21
N ASN A 366 7.99 48.26 12.18
CA ASN A 366 7.89 47.47 13.41
C ASN A 366 6.72 48.00 14.28
N ARG A 367 6.40 47.27 15.39
CA ARG A 367 5.32 47.63 16.31
C ARG A 367 5.50 49.01 16.98
N TRP A 368 6.67 49.62 16.87
CA TRP A 368 6.97 50.98 17.35
C TRP A 368 7.00 52.03 16.25
N GLY A 369 6.49 51.76 15.05
CA GLY A 369 6.35 52.67 13.95
C GLY A 369 7.64 52.99 13.16
N ARG A 370 8.80 52.38 13.52
CA ARG A 370 10.09 52.61 12.85
C ARG A 370 10.19 51.72 11.60
N GLU A 371 10.56 52.34 10.48
CA GLU A 371 10.86 51.61 9.25
C GLU A 371 12.17 50.84 9.38
N ARG A 372 12.16 49.59 8.94
CA ARG A 372 13.35 48.77 8.79
C ARG A 372 13.36 48.15 7.40
N ILE A 373 14.58 48.00 6.86
CA ILE A 373 14.84 47.38 5.58
C ILE A 373 15.77 46.19 5.84
N TYR A 374 15.41 45.05 5.32
CA TYR A 374 16.31 43.90 5.28
C TYR A 374 16.26 43.27 3.89
N ALA A 375 17.37 42.66 3.47
CA ALA A 375 17.41 41.89 2.21
C ALA A 375 17.22 40.42 2.49
N THR A 376 16.35 39.79 1.74
CA THR A 376 16.12 38.33 1.80
C THR A 376 16.12 37.75 0.40
N GLY A 377 16.54 36.48 0.26
CA GLY A 377 16.37 35.77 -1.00
C GLY A 377 14.89 35.36 -1.20
N PHE A 378 14.44 35.36 -2.44
CA PHE A 378 13.14 34.82 -2.81
C PHE A 378 13.32 33.47 -3.52
N GLU A 379 12.98 32.41 -2.81
CA GLU A 379 13.21 31.04 -3.26
C GLU A 379 12.09 30.49 -4.16
N GLY A 380 10.94 31.17 -4.21
CA GLY A 380 9.75 30.66 -4.90
C GLY A 380 9.02 29.55 -4.10
N ALA A 381 7.82 29.19 -4.54
CA ALA A 381 6.98 28.21 -3.84
C ALA A 381 7.59 26.81 -3.88
N ALA A 382 8.14 26.41 -4.99
CA ALA A 382 8.72 25.08 -5.19
C ALA A 382 9.93 24.82 -4.26
N GLN A 383 10.93 25.71 -4.29
CA GLN A 383 12.10 25.55 -3.42
C GLN A 383 11.72 25.66 -1.94
N TYR A 384 10.75 26.53 -1.59
CA TYR A 384 10.19 26.61 -0.23
C TYR A 384 9.60 25.26 0.23
N ILE A 385 8.79 24.59 -0.61
CA ILE A 385 8.20 23.29 -0.30
C ILE A 385 9.30 22.24 -0.13
N GLN A 386 10.24 22.17 -1.10
CA GLN A 386 11.33 21.19 -1.07
C GLN A 386 12.17 21.35 0.20
N ARG A 387 12.64 22.57 0.49
CA ARG A 387 13.43 22.84 1.68
C ARG A 387 12.70 22.50 2.98
N LYS A 388 11.39 22.82 3.06
CA LYS A 388 10.57 22.51 4.24
C LYS A 388 10.33 21.02 4.39
N HIS A 389 10.15 20.29 3.30
CA HIS A 389 10.04 18.84 3.28
C HIS A 389 11.34 18.19 3.80
N ASP A 390 12.51 18.63 3.30
CA ASP A 390 13.80 18.04 3.62
C ASP A 390 14.28 18.37 5.05
N GLN A 391 13.87 19.52 5.60
CA GLN A 391 14.28 20.00 6.93
C GLN A 391 13.34 19.57 8.08
N THR A 392 12.24 18.89 7.79
CA THR A 392 11.27 18.51 8.83
C THR A 392 11.45 17.08 9.29
N ASP A 393 11.57 16.89 10.63
CA ASP A 393 11.57 15.56 11.25
C ASP A 393 10.16 15.07 11.57
N SER A 394 9.14 15.93 11.40
CA SER A 394 7.76 15.60 11.70
C SER A 394 7.08 14.93 10.51
N GLU A 395 6.72 13.66 10.66
CA GLU A 395 5.95 12.86 9.69
C GLU A 395 4.70 13.61 9.17
N LEU A 396 3.98 14.28 10.07
CA LEU A 396 2.77 15.04 9.74
C LEU A 396 3.08 16.25 8.85
N MET A 397 4.17 16.95 9.13
CA MET A 397 4.59 18.08 8.31
C MET A 397 5.17 17.63 6.99
N LYS A 398 5.90 16.52 6.96
CA LYS A 398 6.41 15.89 5.74
C LYS A 398 5.25 15.53 4.81
N ALA A 399 4.27 14.80 5.31
CA ALA A 399 3.06 14.46 4.56
C ALA A 399 2.29 15.69 4.06
N LYS A 400 2.29 16.79 4.83
CA LYS A 400 1.68 18.07 4.39
C LYS A 400 2.39 18.65 3.17
N TYR A 401 3.74 18.62 3.13
CA TYR A 401 4.51 19.12 1.98
C TYR A 401 4.47 18.17 0.80
N GLU A 402 4.45 16.86 1.02
CA GLU A 402 4.20 15.85 -0.01
C GLU A 402 2.84 16.04 -0.69
N GLY A 403 1.84 16.57 0.02
CA GLY A 403 0.54 16.95 -0.54
C GLY A 403 0.58 18.07 -1.62
N TYR A 404 1.73 18.69 -1.86
CA TYR A 404 1.98 19.63 -2.98
C TYR A 404 2.81 18.98 -4.10
N MET A 405 3.13 17.71 -3.98
CA MET A 405 3.95 16.97 -4.91
C MET A 405 3.12 15.86 -5.59
N ARG A 406 3.54 15.51 -6.79
CA ARG A 406 2.99 14.36 -7.54
C ARG A 406 4.09 13.35 -7.75
N GLU A 407 3.77 12.09 -7.57
CA GLU A 407 4.66 11.01 -7.92
C GLU A 407 4.70 10.84 -9.44
N VAL A 408 5.89 10.99 -10.03
CA VAL A 408 6.12 10.85 -11.48
C VAL A 408 7.14 9.74 -11.73
N PRO A 409 7.06 9.02 -12.86
CA PRO A 409 8.09 8.07 -13.24
C PRO A 409 9.47 8.73 -13.30
N CYS A 410 10.49 8.05 -12.82
CA CYS A 410 11.87 8.53 -12.91
C CYS A 410 12.26 8.71 -14.38
N PRO A 411 12.77 9.88 -14.81
CA PRO A 411 13.07 10.14 -16.21
C PRO A 411 14.18 9.25 -16.76
N THR A 412 15.12 8.82 -15.92
CA THR A 412 16.28 7.99 -16.33
C THR A 412 15.89 6.54 -16.57
N CYS A 413 15.15 5.93 -15.63
CA CYS A 413 14.73 4.53 -15.78
C CYS A 413 13.28 4.37 -16.25
N GLN A 414 12.55 5.45 -16.44
CA GLN A 414 11.15 5.45 -16.90
C GLN A 414 10.23 4.50 -16.10
N GLY A 415 10.45 4.43 -14.79
CA GLY A 415 9.70 3.54 -13.91
C GLY A 415 10.32 2.15 -13.69
N GLN A 416 11.30 1.74 -14.48
CA GLN A 416 11.84 0.39 -14.50
C GLN A 416 12.80 0.06 -13.33
N ARG A 417 13.13 1.02 -12.46
CA ARG A 417 13.90 0.88 -11.20
C ARG A 417 15.38 0.50 -11.35
N LEU A 418 15.79 -0.05 -12.48
CA LEU A 418 17.12 -0.59 -12.73
C LEU A 418 17.92 0.31 -13.69
N LYS A 419 19.24 0.09 -13.72
CA LYS A 419 20.15 0.76 -14.67
C LYS A 419 19.85 0.32 -16.10
N PRO A 420 20.08 1.20 -17.12
CA PRO A 420 19.89 0.85 -18.53
C PRO A 420 20.67 -0.40 -18.97
N GLU A 421 21.88 -0.57 -18.45
CA GLU A 421 22.74 -1.70 -18.76
C GLU A 421 22.18 -3.03 -18.25
N VAL A 422 21.53 -3.01 -17.09
CA VAL A 422 20.85 -4.18 -16.50
C VAL A 422 19.59 -4.51 -17.29
N LEU A 423 18.87 -3.48 -17.74
CA LEU A 423 17.67 -3.63 -18.56
C LEU A 423 17.97 -4.12 -19.98
N ALA A 424 19.23 -4.04 -20.42
CA ALA A 424 19.67 -4.60 -21.68
C ALA A 424 19.88 -6.13 -21.65
N VAL A 425 19.71 -6.79 -20.50
CA VAL A 425 19.73 -8.26 -20.38
C VAL A 425 18.32 -8.81 -20.60
N ARG A 426 18.17 -9.78 -21.51
CA ARG A 426 16.87 -10.38 -21.88
C ARG A 426 16.87 -11.89 -21.73
N VAL A 427 15.72 -12.44 -21.41
CA VAL A 427 15.40 -13.87 -21.51
C VAL A 427 14.26 -13.98 -22.52
N GLY A 428 14.51 -14.63 -23.67
CA GLY A 428 13.63 -14.43 -24.81
C GLY A 428 13.66 -12.97 -25.28
N ASP A 429 12.49 -12.36 -25.44
CA ASP A 429 12.36 -10.99 -25.93
C ASP A 429 12.24 -9.94 -24.81
N LEU A 430 12.05 -10.37 -23.56
CA LEU A 430 11.76 -9.47 -22.43
C LEU A 430 12.95 -9.29 -21.48
N ASN A 431 13.17 -8.06 -21.02
CA ASN A 431 14.01 -7.81 -19.86
C ASN A 431 13.22 -8.07 -18.55
N ILE A 432 13.93 -8.09 -17.40
CA ILE A 432 13.31 -8.41 -16.11
C ILE A 432 12.19 -7.43 -15.72
N SER A 433 12.32 -6.14 -16.05
CA SER A 433 11.29 -5.15 -15.76
C SER A 433 10.05 -5.37 -16.63
N GLN A 434 10.23 -5.57 -17.93
CA GLN A 434 9.14 -5.86 -18.87
C GLN A 434 8.39 -7.13 -18.45
N PHE A 435 9.13 -8.19 -18.05
CA PHE A 435 8.49 -9.39 -17.53
C PHE A 435 7.65 -9.12 -16.27
N THR A 436 8.16 -8.34 -15.32
CA THR A 436 7.41 -8.02 -14.09
C THR A 436 6.24 -7.07 -14.33
N GLU A 437 6.19 -6.36 -15.44
CA GLU A 437 5.06 -5.52 -15.86
C GLU A 437 3.91 -6.33 -16.48
N LEU A 438 4.17 -7.56 -16.90
CA LEU A 438 3.11 -8.46 -17.33
C LEU A 438 2.13 -8.73 -16.17
N CYS A 439 0.86 -8.92 -16.47
CA CYS A 439 -0.04 -9.49 -15.49
C CYS A 439 0.35 -10.97 -15.21
N ILE A 440 -0.04 -11.48 -14.04
CA ILE A 440 0.35 -12.83 -13.60
C ILE A 440 -0.05 -13.89 -14.61
N GLU A 441 -1.22 -13.77 -15.25
CA GLU A 441 -1.69 -14.66 -16.31
C GLU A 441 -0.74 -14.63 -17.51
N ASP A 442 -0.42 -13.43 -18.03
CA ASP A 442 0.49 -13.29 -19.16
C ASP A 442 1.92 -13.72 -18.84
N ALA A 443 2.38 -13.47 -17.59
CA ALA A 443 3.71 -13.89 -17.14
C ALA A 443 3.83 -15.43 -17.15
N GLN A 444 2.78 -16.14 -16.71
CA GLN A 444 2.73 -17.59 -16.77
C GLN A 444 2.74 -18.10 -18.21
N ASP A 445 1.91 -17.51 -19.06
CA ASP A 445 1.85 -17.88 -20.49
C ASP A 445 3.17 -17.62 -21.20
N TYR A 446 3.85 -16.52 -20.87
CA TYR A 446 5.17 -16.22 -21.42
C TYR A 446 6.20 -17.29 -21.05
N LEU A 447 6.26 -17.73 -19.78
CA LEU A 447 7.19 -18.78 -19.34
C LEU A 447 6.95 -20.12 -20.03
N LYS A 448 5.68 -20.47 -20.31
CA LYS A 448 5.32 -21.70 -21.03
C LYS A 448 5.73 -21.66 -22.51
N ASN A 449 5.76 -20.47 -23.11
CA ASN A 449 6.01 -20.30 -24.54
C ASN A 449 7.45 -19.89 -24.89
N VAL A 450 8.24 -19.38 -23.92
CA VAL A 450 9.62 -18.97 -24.17
C VAL A 450 10.49 -20.19 -24.53
N GLN A 451 11.12 -20.13 -25.70
CA GLN A 451 11.97 -21.21 -26.17
C GLN A 451 13.45 -20.96 -25.82
N LEU A 452 14.00 -21.83 -25.03
CA LEU A 452 15.42 -21.87 -24.71
C LEU A 452 16.03 -23.18 -25.24
N THR A 453 17.29 -23.13 -25.68
CA THR A 453 17.96 -24.30 -26.24
C THR A 453 19.25 -24.65 -25.48
N GLY A 454 19.65 -25.92 -25.56
CA GLY A 454 20.91 -26.42 -25.01
C GLY A 454 21.04 -26.26 -23.51
N MET A 455 22.20 -25.85 -23.02
CA MET A 455 22.50 -25.68 -21.60
C MET A 455 21.58 -24.66 -20.91
N LYS A 456 21.14 -23.62 -21.64
CA LYS A 456 20.23 -22.61 -21.06
C LYS A 456 18.88 -23.22 -20.69
N ALA A 457 18.34 -24.11 -21.49
CA ALA A 457 17.10 -24.83 -21.19
C ALA A 457 17.22 -25.68 -19.91
N THR A 458 18.34 -26.40 -19.76
CA THR A 458 18.59 -27.24 -18.59
C THR A 458 18.68 -26.40 -17.30
N ILE A 459 19.32 -25.23 -17.34
CA ILE A 459 19.45 -24.33 -16.19
C ILE A 459 18.11 -23.67 -15.86
N ALA A 460 17.33 -23.28 -16.87
CA ALA A 460 16.06 -22.58 -16.68
C ALA A 460 14.94 -23.48 -16.15
N ALA A 461 14.93 -24.78 -16.50
CA ALA A 461 13.84 -25.69 -16.19
C ALA A 461 13.44 -25.71 -14.68
N PRO A 462 14.34 -25.91 -13.70
CA PRO A 462 13.97 -25.89 -12.29
C PRO A 462 13.51 -24.51 -11.83
N ILE A 463 14.06 -23.42 -12.38
CA ILE A 463 13.65 -22.06 -12.04
C ILE A 463 12.23 -21.79 -12.59
N PHE A 464 11.93 -22.22 -13.80
CA PHE A 464 10.60 -22.09 -14.39
C PHE A 464 9.55 -22.85 -13.59
N GLN A 465 9.86 -24.06 -13.14
CA GLN A 465 8.96 -24.85 -12.31
C GLN A 465 8.60 -24.13 -11.02
N GLU A 466 9.57 -23.53 -10.34
CA GLU A 466 9.35 -22.79 -9.09
C GLU A 466 8.56 -21.50 -9.32
N VAL A 467 8.86 -20.76 -10.39
CA VAL A 467 8.14 -19.53 -10.73
C VAL A 467 6.71 -19.85 -11.16
N ASP A 468 6.51 -20.85 -12.02
CA ASP A 468 5.19 -21.27 -12.49
C ASP A 468 4.29 -21.73 -11.33
N ALA A 469 4.82 -22.50 -10.39
CA ALA A 469 4.08 -22.93 -9.20
C ALA A 469 3.60 -21.71 -8.38
N ARG A 470 4.46 -20.70 -8.14
CA ARG A 470 4.09 -19.50 -7.40
C ARG A 470 3.10 -18.62 -8.16
N LEU A 471 3.25 -18.49 -9.47
CA LEU A 471 2.27 -17.80 -10.33
C LEU A 471 0.93 -18.50 -10.29
N GLN A 472 0.92 -19.86 -10.36
CA GLN A 472 -0.31 -20.63 -10.27
C GLN A 472 -1.06 -20.40 -8.95
N PHE A 473 -0.37 -20.37 -7.81
CA PHE A 473 -1.02 -20.05 -6.53
C PHE A 473 -1.65 -18.64 -6.50
N LEU A 474 -1.01 -17.67 -7.15
CA LEU A 474 -1.59 -16.33 -7.27
C LEU A 474 -2.84 -16.33 -8.18
N LEU A 475 -2.86 -17.16 -9.23
CA LEU A 475 -4.03 -17.35 -10.08
C LEU A 475 -5.16 -18.03 -9.33
N ASP A 476 -4.87 -19.06 -8.54
CA ASP A 476 -5.84 -19.81 -7.77
C ASP A 476 -6.56 -18.95 -6.71
N VAL A 477 -5.86 -17.94 -6.16
CA VAL A 477 -6.49 -16.97 -5.25
C VAL A 477 -7.12 -15.75 -5.97
N GLY A 478 -7.23 -15.80 -7.31
CA GLY A 478 -7.92 -14.78 -8.10
C GLY A 478 -7.15 -13.47 -8.30
N LEU A 479 -5.81 -13.50 -8.28
CA LEU A 479 -4.94 -12.32 -8.45
C LEU A 479 -4.30 -12.21 -9.83
N GLY A 480 -4.78 -12.96 -10.83
CA GLY A 480 -4.21 -13.01 -12.18
C GLY A 480 -4.06 -11.67 -12.88
N TYR A 481 -4.90 -10.71 -12.55
CA TYR A 481 -4.89 -9.36 -13.11
C TYR A 481 -3.76 -8.44 -12.54
N LEU A 482 -3.11 -8.82 -11.44
CA LEU A 482 -2.02 -8.03 -10.86
C LEU A 482 -0.73 -8.17 -11.68
N THR A 483 0.12 -7.15 -11.62
CA THR A 483 1.49 -7.21 -12.15
C THR A 483 2.47 -7.48 -11.02
N LEU A 484 3.57 -8.18 -11.30
CA LEU A 484 4.62 -8.45 -10.32
C LEU A 484 5.35 -7.17 -9.89
N SER A 485 5.38 -6.15 -10.75
CA SER A 485 5.99 -4.82 -10.48
C SER A 485 5.15 -3.95 -9.55
N ARG A 486 3.85 -4.27 -9.33
CA ARG A 486 2.94 -3.44 -8.54
C ARG A 486 3.44 -3.22 -7.12
N PRO A 487 3.57 -1.95 -6.66
CA PRO A 487 4.02 -1.65 -5.30
C PRO A 487 3.06 -2.19 -4.24
N ALA A 488 3.59 -2.79 -3.19
CA ALA A 488 2.80 -3.39 -2.10
C ALA A 488 1.88 -2.38 -1.40
N GLY A 489 2.31 -1.13 -1.27
CA GLY A 489 1.52 -0.06 -0.64
C GLY A 489 0.27 0.36 -1.43
N THR A 490 0.14 -0.07 -2.70
CA THR A 490 -1.04 0.22 -3.54
C THR A 490 -2.07 -0.90 -3.56
N LEU A 491 -1.78 -2.02 -2.87
CA LEU A 491 -2.68 -3.16 -2.77
C LEU A 491 -3.82 -2.86 -1.80
N SER A 492 -5.01 -3.34 -2.11
CA SER A 492 -6.10 -3.41 -1.13
C SER A 492 -5.77 -4.41 -0.02
N GLY A 493 -6.44 -4.29 1.13
CA GLY A 493 -6.25 -5.23 2.24
C GLY A 493 -6.46 -6.69 1.83
N GLY A 494 -7.52 -6.96 1.07
CA GLY A 494 -7.82 -8.30 0.56
C GLY A 494 -6.80 -8.81 -0.47
N GLU A 495 -6.28 -7.96 -1.38
CA GLU A 495 -5.21 -8.34 -2.31
C GLU A 495 -3.94 -8.74 -1.55
N ALA A 496 -3.50 -7.92 -0.58
CA ALA A 496 -2.32 -8.20 0.23
C ALA A 496 -2.46 -9.49 1.04
N GLN A 497 -3.63 -9.75 1.62
CA GLN A 497 -3.92 -10.97 2.37
C GLN A 497 -3.85 -12.21 1.46
N ARG A 498 -4.44 -12.15 0.27
CA ARG A 498 -4.39 -13.26 -0.70
C ARG A 498 -2.98 -13.53 -1.23
N ILE A 499 -2.16 -12.49 -1.43
CA ILE A 499 -0.74 -12.67 -1.76
C ILE A 499 -0.03 -13.45 -0.67
N ARG A 500 -0.26 -13.12 0.61
CA ARG A 500 0.33 -13.87 1.73
C ARG A 500 -0.18 -15.30 1.78
N LEU A 501 -1.48 -15.51 1.55
CA LEU A 501 -2.05 -16.84 1.48
C LEU A 501 -1.37 -17.67 0.38
N ALA A 502 -1.24 -17.13 -0.83
CA ALA A 502 -0.55 -17.78 -1.95
C ALA A 502 0.91 -18.11 -1.61
N THR A 503 1.62 -17.18 -0.96
CA THR A 503 3.03 -17.40 -0.54
C THR A 503 3.13 -18.52 0.50
N GLN A 504 2.21 -18.58 1.47
CA GLN A 504 2.20 -19.64 2.49
C GLN A 504 1.84 -21.01 1.91
N ILE A 505 0.91 -21.08 0.95
CA ILE A 505 0.59 -22.31 0.22
C ILE A 505 1.81 -22.81 -0.56
N GLY A 506 2.51 -21.87 -1.22
CA GLY A 506 3.73 -22.17 -1.97
C GLY A 506 4.89 -22.71 -1.11
N SER A 507 4.85 -22.50 0.21
CA SER A 507 5.85 -23.06 1.13
C SER A 507 5.71 -24.58 1.35
N GLY A 508 4.56 -25.18 0.95
CA GLY A 508 4.31 -26.62 1.05
C GLY A 508 4.30 -27.17 2.48
N LEU A 509 4.06 -26.33 3.49
CA LEU A 509 4.06 -26.76 4.90
C LEU A 509 2.90 -27.71 5.17
N VAL A 510 3.17 -28.78 5.92
CA VAL A 510 2.23 -29.83 6.29
C VAL A 510 2.10 -29.92 7.80
N GLY A 511 0.89 -30.20 8.30
CA GLY A 511 0.63 -30.34 9.74
C GLY A 511 0.60 -29.01 10.51
N VAL A 512 0.43 -27.90 9.83
CA VAL A 512 0.37 -26.54 10.36
C VAL A 512 -1.08 -26.15 10.66
N LEU A 513 -1.27 -25.29 11.65
CA LEU A 513 -2.54 -24.61 11.94
C LEU A 513 -2.53 -23.23 11.27
N TYR A 514 -3.35 -23.04 10.26
CA TYR A 514 -3.57 -21.74 9.62
C TYR A 514 -4.78 -21.05 10.27
N VAL A 515 -4.60 -19.79 10.66
CA VAL A 515 -5.68 -18.93 11.16
C VAL A 515 -5.83 -17.75 10.21
N LEU A 516 -6.99 -17.65 9.55
CA LEU A 516 -7.29 -16.64 8.54
C LEU A 516 -8.42 -15.72 9.01
N ASP A 517 -8.26 -14.42 8.76
CA ASP A 517 -9.25 -13.38 9.09
C ASP A 517 -9.96 -12.92 7.82
N GLU A 518 -11.20 -13.34 7.62
CA GLU A 518 -12.11 -12.94 6.54
C GLU A 518 -11.44 -12.94 5.13
N PRO A 519 -10.89 -14.06 4.66
CA PRO A 519 -10.15 -14.09 3.40
C PRO A 519 -11.01 -13.83 2.15
N SER A 520 -12.34 -13.89 2.24
CA SER A 520 -13.30 -13.60 1.16
C SER A 520 -13.51 -12.10 0.91
N ILE A 521 -12.93 -11.22 1.74
CA ILE A 521 -13.13 -9.77 1.65
C ILE A 521 -12.77 -9.21 0.27
N GLY A 522 -13.68 -8.38 -0.28
CA GLY A 522 -13.51 -7.70 -1.56
C GLY A 522 -13.52 -8.66 -2.76
N LEU A 523 -13.96 -9.90 -2.58
CA LEU A 523 -14.11 -10.85 -3.66
C LEU A 523 -15.51 -10.81 -4.27
N HIS A 524 -15.54 -10.87 -5.59
CA HIS A 524 -16.75 -11.25 -6.30
C HIS A 524 -17.05 -12.74 -6.04
N GLN A 525 -18.32 -13.14 -6.06
CA GLN A 525 -18.74 -14.52 -5.78
C GLN A 525 -17.99 -15.57 -6.64
N ARG A 526 -17.74 -15.25 -7.90
CA ARG A 526 -16.94 -16.11 -8.79
C ARG A 526 -15.51 -16.36 -8.26
N ASP A 527 -14.88 -15.30 -7.73
CA ASP A 527 -13.50 -15.40 -7.25
C ASP A 527 -13.46 -16.05 -5.85
N ASN A 528 -14.53 -15.90 -5.05
CA ASN A 528 -14.69 -16.56 -3.75
C ASN A 528 -14.71 -18.09 -3.88
N GLN A 529 -15.35 -18.63 -4.91
CA GLN A 529 -15.37 -20.06 -5.14
C GLN A 529 -13.97 -20.65 -5.38
N ARG A 530 -13.12 -19.94 -6.14
CA ARG A 530 -11.69 -20.33 -6.33
C ARG A 530 -10.93 -20.31 -5.00
N LEU A 531 -11.14 -19.29 -4.18
CA LEU A 531 -10.54 -19.22 -2.84
C LEU A 531 -10.94 -20.43 -1.98
N ILE A 532 -12.21 -20.80 -1.96
CA ILE A 532 -12.71 -21.97 -1.21
C ILE A 532 -12.02 -23.25 -1.69
N GLU A 533 -11.87 -23.44 -2.99
CA GLU A 533 -11.15 -24.60 -3.55
C GLU A 533 -9.68 -24.61 -3.12
N THR A 534 -9.03 -23.46 -3.11
CA THR A 534 -7.65 -23.29 -2.61
C THR A 534 -7.52 -23.65 -1.13
N LEU A 535 -8.45 -23.20 -0.29
CA LEU A 535 -8.48 -23.55 1.15
C LEU A 535 -8.69 -25.05 1.36
N LYS A 536 -9.56 -25.67 0.57
CA LYS A 536 -9.75 -27.14 0.59
C LYS A 536 -8.50 -27.88 0.14
N GLY A 537 -7.78 -27.36 -0.86
CA GLY A 537 -6.48 -27.87 -1.27
C GLY A 537 -5.47 -27.85 -0.13
N LEU A 538 -5.35 -26.71 0.58
CA LEU A 538 -4.45 -26.57 1.73
C LEU A 538 -4.81 -27.52 2.89
N ARG A 539 -6.11 -27.72 3.16
CA ARG A 539 -6.60 -28.73 4.11
C ARG A 539 -6.18 -30.14 3.70
N ASN A 540 -6.34 -30.47 2.43
CA ASN A 540 -6.06 -31.83 1.91
C ASN A 540 -4.56 -32.19 1.98
N LEU A 541 -3.68 -31.21 2.10
CA LEU A 541 -2.26 -31.40 2.40
C LEU A 541 -2.01 -31.84 3.87
N GLY A 542 -3.05 -31.97 4.69
CA GLY A 542 -2.92 -32.38 6.09
C GLY A 542 -2.82 -31.23 7.07
N ASN A 543 -3.24 -30.02 6.68
CA ASN A 543 -3.27 -28.84 7.54
C ASN A 543 -4.63 -28.67 8.23
N THR A 544 -4.64 -27.94 9.34
CA THR A 544 -5.86 -27.50 10.00
C THR A 544 -6.06 -26.02 9.69
N LEU A 545 -7.24 -25.65 9.23
CA LEU A 545 -7.57 -24.27 8.92
C LEU A 545 -8.67 -23.75 9.83
N ILE A 546 -8.42 -22.67 10.54
CA ILE A 546 -9.45 -21.89 11.25
C ILE A 546 -9.67 -20.61 10.46
N VAL A 547 -10.88 -20.42 9.97
CA VAL A 547 -11.25 -19.26 9.15
C VAL A 547 -12.33 -18.48 9.88
N VAL A 548 -12.06 -17.22 10.24
CA VAL A 548 -13.10 -16.31 10.73
C VAL A 548 -13.83 -15.77 9.51
N GLU A 549 -15.12 -16.07 9.37
CA GLU A 549 -15.88 -15.75 8.16
C GLU A 549 -17.35 -15.43 8.39
N HIS A 550 -17.89 -14.63 7.46
CA HIS A 550 -19.29 -14.24 7.39
C HIS A 550 -19.95 -14.62 6.06
N ASP A 551 -19.16 -15.02 5.07
CA ASP A 551 -19.65 -15.41 3.74
C ASP A 551 -20.40 -16.73 3.78
N GLU A 552 -21.58 -16.75 3.17
CA GLU A 552 -22.48 -17.91 3.17
C GLU A 552 -21.85 -19.13 2.46
N GLU A 553 -21.19 -18.95 1.32
CA GLU A 553 -20.61 -20.05 0.55
C GLU A 553 -19.45 -20.70 1.30
N THR A 554 -18.62 -19.88 1.95
CA THR A 554 -17.50 -20.34 2.77
C THR A 554 -18.00 -21.11 3.99
N ILE A 555 -19.03 -20.61 4.70
CA ILE A 555 -19.64 -21.32 5.84
C ILE A 555 -20.22 -22.66 5.39
N ARG A 556 -20.95 -22.70 4.27
CA ARG A 556 -21.55 -23.94 3.73
C ARG A 556 -20.51 -24.96 3.27
N SER A 557 -19.31 -24.50 2.91
CA SER A 557 -18.21 -25.34 2.45
C SER A 557 -17.31 -25.86 3.57
N ALA A 558 -17.55 -25.45 4.81
CA ALA A 558 -16.78 -25.88 5.97
C ALA A 558 -17.07 -27.33 6.38
N ASP A 559 -16.05 -28.03 6.86
CA ASP A 559 -16.18 -29.33 7.49
C ASP A 559 -16.79 -29.21 8.90
N TRP A 560 -16.46 -28.09 9.60
CA TRP A 560 -16.91 -27.81 10.95
C TRP A 560 -17.15 -26.30 11.13
N VAL A 561 -18.20 -25.96 11.85
CA VAL A 561 -18.55 -24.55 12.12
C VAL A 561 -18.66 -24.35 13.62
N VAL A 562 -18.04 -23.29 14.10
CA VAL A 562 -18.17 -22.78 15.46
C VAL A 562 -18.86 -21.42 15.40
N ASP A 563 -20.10 -21.34 15.88
CA ASP A 563 -20.87 -20.10 15.94
C ASP A 563 -20.75 -19.48 17.33
N ILE A 564 -20.26 -18.25 17.38
CA ILE A 564 -19.94 -17.52 18.61
C ILE A 564 -20.95 -16.39 18.81
N GLY A 565 -21.59 -16.37 19.95
CA GLY A 565 -22.67 -15.41 20.23
C GLY A 565 -23.13 -15.47 21.70
N PRO A 566 -24.44 -15.34 21.96
CA PRO A 566 -25.53 -15.06 21.01
C PRO A 566 -25.62 -13.61 20.52
N GLY A 567 -24.97 -12.66 21.23
CA GLY A 567 -24.93 -11.24 20.92
C GLY A 567 -23.52 -10.75 20.64
N ALA A 568 -23.32 -9.44 20.79
CA ALA A 568 -22.04 -8.76 20.65
C ALA A 568 -21.57 -8.18 21.99
N GLY A 569 -20.27 -7.95 22.17
CA GLY A 569 -19.68 -7.40 23.39
C GLY A 569 -19.99 -8.29 24.61
N GLU A 570 -20.53 -7.71 25.69
CA GLU A 570 -20.87 -8.43 26.91
C GLU A 570 -21.95 -9.50 26.74
N HIS A 571 -22.80 -9.33 25.73
CA HIS A 571 -23.85 -10.30 25.36
C HIS A 571 -23.34 -11.40 24.42
N GLY A 572 -22.04 -11.36 24.03
CA GLY A 572 -21.35 -12.36 23.25
C GLY A 572 -20.49 -13.30 24.11
N GLY A 573 -19.49 -13.89 23.49
CA GLY A 573 -18.44 -14.66 24.15
C GLY A 573 -18.84 -16.06 24.59
N GLU A 574 -19.88 -16.64 24.00
CA GLU A 574 -20.34 -18.01 24.28
C GLU A 574 -20.38 -18.84 22.98
N ILE A 575 -20.18 -20.15 23.06
CA ILE A 575 -20.37 -21.04 21.91
C ILE A 575 -21.86 -21.35 21.78
N VAL A 576 -22.47 -20.86 20.67
CA VAL A 576 -23.87 -21.15 20.34
C VAL A 576 -23.99 -22.48 19.59
N HIS A 577 -22.98 -22.77 18.76
CA HIS A 577 -22.91 -24.03 18.01
C HIS A 577 -21.45 -24.44 17.81
N SER A 578 -21.18 -25.74 17.91
CA SER A 578 -19.93 -26.38 17.44
C SER A 578 -20.29 -27.70 16.82
N GLY A 579 -20.11 -27.82 15.50
CA GLY A 579 -20.50 -29.03 14.75
C GLY A 579 -20.51 -28.83 13.25
N THR A 580 -21.08 -29.82 12.54
CA THR A 580 -21.24 -29.74 11.08
C THR A 580 -22.26 -28.69 10.67
N VAL A 581 -22.18 -28.23 9.42
CA VAL A 581 -23.11 -27.26 8.84
C VAL A 581 -24.57 -27.77 8.91
N ALA A 582 -24.81 -29.06 8.70
CA ALA A 582 -26.15 -29.64 8.78
C ALA A 582 -26.79 -29.45 10.17
N LYS A 583 -26.03 -29.70 11.23
CA LYS A 583 -26.47 -29.48 12.62
C LYS A 583 -26.65 -27.99 12.94
N LEU A 584 -25.81 -27.12 12.37
CA LEU A 584 -25.97 -25.66 12.50
C LEU A 584 -27.34 -25.22 11.98
N LEU A 585 -27.73 -25.65 10.79
CA LEU A 585 -28.99 -25.28 10.15
C LEU A 585 -30.24 -25.62 10.99
N GLU A 586 -30.14 -26.65 11.82
CA GLU A 586 -31.21 -27.07 12.75
C GLU A 586 -31.26 -26.20 14.03
N ASN A 587 -30.15 -25.52 14.36
CA ASN A 587 -30.07 -24.73 15.58
C ASN A 587 -30.87 -23.43 15.46
N ARG A 588 -31.92 -23.31 16.27
CA ARG A 588 -32.77 -22.11 16.34
C ARG A 588 -32.27 -21.02 17.27
N LYS A 589 -31.20 -21.28 18.03
CA LYS A 589 -30.58 -20.25 18.89
C LYS A 589 -29.53 -19.43 18.13
N SER A 590 -29.09 -19.93 16.96
CA SER A 590 -28.07 -19.30 16.14
C SER A 590 -28.72 -18.34 15.14
N ILE A 591 -28.34 -17.06 15.21
CA ILE A 591 -28.77 -16.06 14.24
C ILE A 591 -28.17 -16.37 12.85
N THR A 592 -26.93 -16.83 12.82
CA THR A 592 -26.26 -17.30 11.58
C THR A 592 -27.06 -18.40 10.92
N ALA A 593 -27.52 -19.40 11.72
CA ALA A 593 -28.33 -20.49 11.21
C ALA A 593 -29.68 -20.03 10.65
N ASP A 594 -30.30 -18.99 11.26
CA ASP A 594 -31.55 -18.43 10.78
C ASP A 594 -31.42 -17.84 9.37
N TYR A 595 -30.30 -17.13 9.09
CA TYR A 595 -30.02 -16.59 7.75
C TYR A 595 -29.70 -17.71 6.76
N LEU A 596 -28.82 -18.63 7.12
CA LEU A 596 -28.42 -19.76 6.25
C LEU A 596 -29.57 -20.70 5.92
N ALA A 597 -30.52 -20.89 6.85
CA ALA A 597 -31.72 -21.70 6.63
C ALA A 597 -32.86 -20.93 5.94
N GLY A 598 -32.67 -19.65 5.64
CA GLY A 598 -33.69 -18.80 5.01
C GLY A 598 -34.86 -18.43 5.95
N ARG A 599 -34.75 -18.67 7.25
CA ARG A 599 -35.75 -18.24 8.25
C ARG A 599 -35.73 -16.71 8.45
N ARG A 600 -34.55 -16.12 8.29
CA ARG A 600 -34.36 -14.67 8.18
C ARG A 600 -33.76 -14.35 6.82
N SER A 601 -34.08 -13.19 6.27
CA SER A 601 -33.46 -12.68 5.04
C SER A 601 -33.54 -11.16 4.98
N ILE A 602 -32.63 -10.52 4.26
CA ILE A 602 -32.72 -9.11 3.92
C ILE A 602 -33.74 -9.00 2.78
N ALA A 603 -34.84 -8.26 3.05
CA ALA A 603 -35.95 -8.16 2.12
C ALA A 603 -35.57 -7.35 0.87
N VAL A 604 -35.94 -7.84 -0.30
CA VAL A 604 -35.87 -7.07 -1.54
C VAL A 604 -36.94 -5.97 -1.49
N PRO A 605 -36.61 -4.72 -1.80
CA PRO A 605 -37.61 -3.63 -1.84
C PRO A 605 -38.75 -3.99 -2.79
N SER A 606 -39.98 -3.81 -2.32
CA SER A 606 -41.17 -4.10 -3.12
C SER A 606 -41.34 -3.16 -4.34
N ARG A 607 -40.77 -1.97 -4.24
CA ARG A 607 -40.75 -0.97 -5.31
C ARG A 607 -39.38 -0.28 -5.35
N ARG A 608 -38.79 -0.22 -6.55
CA ARG A 608 -37.56 0.57 -6.79
C ARG A 608 -37.92 2.04 -6.96
N ARG A 609 -36.99 2.93 -6.53
CA ARG A 609 -37.11 4.36 -6.81
C ARG A 609 -36.96 4.60 -8.31
N PRO A 610 -37.82 5.46 -8.93
CA PRO A 610 -37.66 5.75 -10.33
C PRO A 610 -36.41 6.56 -10.61
N VAL A 611 -35.75 6.24 -11.72
CA VAL A 611 -34.61 7.02 -12.22
C VAL A 611 -35.14 8.24 -12.96
N ASP A 612 -34.77 9.43 -12.53
CA ASP A 612 -35.04 10.67 -13.22
C ASP A 612 -33.93 10.96 -14.25
N SER A 613 -34.25 10.87 -15.53
CA SER A 613 -33.29 11.09 -16.62
C SER A 613 -32.74 12.53 -16.68
N LYS A 614 -33.40 13.50 -15.99
CA LYS A 614 -32.93 14.89 -15.89
C LYS A 614 -31.96 15.10 -14.71
N ARG A 615 -31.87 14.16 -13.81
CA ARG A 615 -31.03 14.23 -12.60
C ARG A 615 -30.01 13.11 -12.61
N LEU A 616 -29.05 13.21 -13.54
CA LEU A 616 -27.96 12.25 -13.68
C LEU A 616 -26.62 12.94 -13.43
N LEU A 617 -25.79 12.28 -12.67
CA LEU A 617 -24.37 12.61 -12.51
C LEU A 617 -23.58 11.74 -13.47
N THR A 618 -22.94 12.33 -14.48
CA THR A 618 -22.29 11.54 -15.53
C THR A 618 -20.81 11.86 -15.61
N VAL A 619 -19.98 10.80 -15.49
CA VAL A 619 -18.55 10.83 -15.79
C VAL A 619 -18.36 10.51 -17.26
N ILE A 620 -17.68 11.39 -18.00
CA ILE A 620 -17.49 11.27 -19.45
C ILE A 620 -16.01 11.05 -19.73
N GLY A 621 -15.70 10.02 -20.53
CA GLY A 621 -14.35 9.72 -20.99
C GLY A 621 -13.39 9.28 -19.91
N ALA A 622 -13.83 8.47 -18.95
CA ALA A 622 -13.01 7.89 -17.89
C ALA A 622 -11.97 6.94 -18.47
N ARG A 623 -10.67 7.22 -18.22
CA ARG A 623 -9.52 6.49 -18.84
C ARG A 623 -8.33 6.36 -17.89
N GLU A 624 -8.58 6.38 -16.59
CA GLU A 624 -7.53 6.14 -15.59
C GLU A 624 -7.30 4.65 -15.37
N ASN A 625 -6.08 4.25 -15.15
CA ASN A 625 -5.65 2.85 -15.00
C ASN A 625 -6.16 1.97 -16.17
N ASN A 626 -6.99 0.96 -15.86
CA ASN A 626 -7.54 0.03 -16.85
C ASN A 626 -8.84 0.49 -17.52
N LEU A 627 -9.37 1.67 -17.20
CA LEU A 627 -10.64 2.15 -17.77
C LEU A 627 -10.51 2.48 -19.26
N CYS A 628 -11.40 1.93 -20.07
CA CYS A 628 -11.37 1.96 -21.53
C CYS A 628 -12.12 3.18 -22.13
N ASN A 629 -11.88 4.39 -21.63
CA ASN A 629 -12.53 5.63 -22.08
C ASN A 629 -14.07 5.53 -22.05
N ILE A 630 -14.61 5.20 -20.89
CA ILE A 630 -16.02 4.91 -20.67
C ILE A 630 -16.81 6.14 -20.21
N ASP A 631 -18.08 6.17 -20.57
CA ASP A 631 -19.06 7.12 -20.05
C ASP A 631 -20.00 6.39 -19.07
N VAL A 632 -20.20 6.95 -17.88
CA VAL A 632 -20.99 6.31 -16.81
C VAL A 632 -21.90 7.31 -16.14
N SER A 633 -23.20 6.99 -16.09
CA SER A 633 -24.23 7.82 -15.46
C SER A 633 -24.71 7.21 -14.14
N PHE A 634 -24.75 8.05 -13.11
CA PHE A 634 -25.22 7.70 -11.76
C PHE A 634 -26.53 8.46 -11.51
N PRO A 635 -27.67 7.78 -11.36
CA PRO A 635 -28.94 8.44 -11.05
C PRO A 635 -28.92 9.03 -9.64
N LEU A 636 -29.36 10.30 -9.53
CA LEU A 636 -29.40 11.01 -8.26
C LEU A 636 -30.66 10.67 -7.47
N GLY A 637 -30.58 10.72 -6.13
CA GLY A 637 -31.67 10.36 -5.23
C GLY A 637 -31.96 8.86 -5.16
N CYS A 638 -30.98 8.02 -5.54
CA CYS A 638 -31.07 6.56 -5.56
C CYS A 638 -29.95 5.91 -4.74
N LEU A 639 -30.16 4.64 -4.38
CA LEU A 639 -29.09 3.74 -3.95
C LEU A 639 -28.50 3.08 -5.20
N VAL A 640 -27.27 3.45 -5.53
CA VAL A 640 -26.55 2.96 -6.71
C VAL A 640 -25.46 2.00 -6.26
N ALA A 641 -25.50 0.76 -6.74
CA ALA A 641 -24.42 -0.21 -6.51
C ALA A 641 -23.49 -0.28 -7.73
N VAL A 642 -22.20 -0.14 -7.52
CA VAL A 642 -21.16 -0.39 -8.51
C VAL A 642 -20.53 -1.73 -8.20
N THR A 643 -20.68 -2.69 -9.10
CA THR A 643 -20.31 -4.09 -8.91
C THR A 643 -19.48 -4.62 -10.07
N GLY A 644 -19.06 -5.87 -10.03
CA GLY A 644 -18.26 -6.56 -11.04
C GLY A 644 -17.09 -7.30 -10.43
N VAL A 645 -16.38 -8.08 -11.24
CA VAL A 645 -15.26 -8.92 -10.79
C VAL A 645 -14.12 -8.10 -10.17
N SER A 646 -13.25 -8.75 -9.41
CA SER A 646 -12.07 -8.11 -8.81
C SER A 646 -11.17 -7.52 -9.90
N GLY A 647 -10.62 -6.31 -9.69
CA GLY A 647 -9.78 -5.62 -10.68
C GLY A 647 -10.50 -5.06 -11.91
N SER A 648 -11.85 -5.07 -11.99
CA SER A 648 -12.61 -4.56 -13.15
C SER A 648 -12.63 -3.03 -13.30
N GLY A 649 -12.06 -2.28 -12.34
CA GLY A 649 -11.95 -0.81 -12.40
C GLY A 649 -12.97 -0.04 -11.57
N LYS A 650 -13.76 -0.70 -10.70
CA LYS A 650 -14.77 -0.08 -9.82
C LYS A 650 -14.21 1.07 -8.98
N SER A 651 -13.17 0.79 -8.19
CA SER A 651 -12.54 1.79 -7.30
C SER A 651 -11.85 2.89 -8.10
N THR A 652 -11.31 2.59 -9.29
CA THR A 652 -10.77 3.61 -10.19
C THR A 652 -11.86 4.57 -10.66
N LEU A 653 -13.03 4.06 -11.08
CA LEU A 653 -14.15 4.89 -11.52
C LEU A 653 -14.71 5.73 -10.37
N VAL A 654 -14.98 5.11 -9.22
CA VAL A 654 -15.72 5.75 -8.13
C VAL A 654 -14.78 6.56 -7.22
N ASN A 655 -13.67 5.96 -6.75
CA ASN A 655 -12.79 6.62 -5.79
C ASN A 655 -11.78 7.55 -6.47
N SER A 656 -11.09 7.08 -7.54
CA SER A 656 -10.01 7.87 -8.17
C SER A 656 -10.53 8.96 -9.10
N ILE A 657 -11.68 8.77 -9.75
CA ILE A 657 -12.24 9.78 -10.67
C ILE A 657 -13.41 10.50 -10.02
N LEU A 658 -14.53 9.83 -9.78
CA LEU A 658 -15.78 10.47 -9.36
C LEU A 658 -15.62 11.21 -8.04
N TYR A 659 -15.17 10.51 -6.99
CA TYR A 659 -14.99 11.12 -5.67
C TYR A 659 -13.97 12.26 -5.69
N GLN A 660 -12.79 12.05 -6.30
CA GLN A 660 -11.75 13.07 -6.32
C GLN A 660 -12.20 14.34 -7.05
N ALA A 661 -12.89 14.19 -8.19
CA ALA A 661 -13.42 15.33 -8.94
C ALA A 661 -14.50 16.07 -8.15
N LEU A 662 -15.49 15.36 -7.60
CA LEU A 662 -16.54 15.97 -6.80
C LEU A 662 -16.01 16.61 -5.51
N ALA A 663 -15.00 16.01 -4.86
CA ALA A 663 -14.38 16.59 -3.68
C ALA A 663 -13.64 17.89 -4.01
N ARG A 664 -12.98 17.97 -5.17
CA ARG A 664 -12.37 19.18 -5.68
C ARG A 664 -13.44 20.27 -5.96
N ASP A 665 -14.47 19.91 -6.71
CA ASP A 665 -15.41 20.88 -7.27
C ASP A 665 -16.49 21.33 -6.26
N LEU A 666 -16.94 20.44 -5.35
CA LEU A 666 -17.97 20.74 -4.35
C LEU A 666 -17.41 21.05 -2.94
N ASN A 667 -16.39 20.31 -2.51
CA ASN A 667 -15.83 20.48 -1.17
C ASN A 667 -14.55 21.36 -1.17
N HIS A 668 -14.13 21.89 -2.34
CA HIS A 668 -12.94 22.71 -2.53
C HIS A 668 -11.66 22.07 -1.95
N THR A 669 -11.54 20.73 -2.07
CA THR A 669 -10.36 20.01 -1.65
C THR A 669 -9.28 20.05 -2.74
N ARG A 670 -8.02 19.78 -2.36
CA ARG A 670 -6.87 19.76 -3.27
C ARG A 670 -6.69 18.42 -3.98
N ASN A 671 -7.76 17.70 -4.20
CA ASN A 671 -7.70 16.39 -4.79
C ASN A 671 -7.45 16.47 -6.31
N VAL A 672 -6.63 15.57 -6.83
CA VAL A 672 -6.41 15.43 -8.27
C VAL A 672 -7.19 14.23 -8.78
N PRO A 673 -8.23 14.43 -9.58
CA PRO A 673 -9.00 13.33 -10.13
C PRO A 673 -8.21 12.57 -11.20
N GLY A 674 -8.45 11.27 -11.29
CA GLY A 674 -7.92 10.44 -12.37
C GLY A 674 -8.37 10.93 -13.74
N ARG A 675 -7.69 10.47 -14.79
CA ARG A 675 -7.88 10.94 -16.17
C ARG A 675 -9.30 10.69 -16.67
N HIS A 676 -10.00 11.76 -16.98
CA HIS A 676 -11.34 11.78 -17.58
C HIS A 676 -11.52 13.06 -18.44
N LYS A 677 -12.58 13.15 -19.22
CA LYS A 677 -12.86 14.36 -20.00
C LYS A 677 -13.55 15.42 -19.17
N ARG A 678 -14.70 15.09 -18.57
CA ARG A 678 -15.50 15.99 -17.73
C ARG A 678 -16.53 15.21 -16.92
N ILE A 679 -17.09 15.89 -15.92
CA ILE A 679 -18.27 15.41 -15.16
C ILE A 679 -19.41 16.42 -15.35
N THR A 680 -20.63 15.94 -15.51
CA THR A 680 -21.85 16.75 -15.66
C THR A 680 -22.87 16.39 -14.60
N GLY A 681 -23.80 17.32 -14.26
CA GLY A 681 -24.83 17.12 -13.23
C GLY A 681 -24.43 17.63 -11.84
N LEU A 682 -23.34 18.40 -11.74
CA LEU A 682 -22.84 18.98 -10.48
C LEU A 682 -23.83 19.99 -9.88
N GLU A 683 -24.62 20.67 -10.70
CA GLU A 683 -25.60 21.67 -10.30
C GLU A 683 -26.70 21.14 -9.37
N HIS A 684 -26.87 19.82 -9.32
CA HIS A 684 -27.86 19.16 -8.46
C HIS A 684 -27.31 18.83 -7.08
N LEU A 685 -26.03 19.09 -6.82
CA LEU A 685 -25.29 18.59 -5.66
C LEU A 685 -24.68 19.75 -4.86
N ASP A 686 -24.60 19.58 -3.53
CA ASP A 686 -23.97 20.57 -2.64
C ASP A 686 -22.67 20.06 -2.05
N LYS A 687 -22.56 18.76 -1.78
CA LYS A 687 -21.34 18.18 -1.23
C LYS A 687 -21.22 16.67 -1.50
N ILE A 688 -19.98 16.16 -1.41
CA ILE A 688 -19.70 14.75 -1.43
C ILE A 688 -19.09 14.29 -0.09
N ILE A 689 -19.46 13.10 0.35
CA ILE A 689 -19.00 12.48 1.58
C ILE A 689 -18.45 11.11 1.21
N HIS A 690 -17.17 10.87 1.54
CA HIS A 690 -16.54 9.59 1.33
C HIS A 690 -16.41 8.84 2.65
N VAL A 691 -16.82 7.59 2.66
CA VAL A 691 -16.79 6.71 3.83
C VAL A 691 -15.97 5.47 3.45
N ASP A 692 -14.68 5.52 3.75
CA ASP A 692 -13.71 4.46 3.49
C ASP A 692 -13.34 3.69 4.77
N GLN A 693 -12.60 2.60 4.62
CA GLN A 693 -12.13 1.74 5.70
C GLN A 693 -10.89 2.27 6.44
N SER A 694 -10.38 3.45 6.08
CA SER A 694 -9.21 4.02 6.74
C SER A 694 -9.50 4.31 8.23
N PRO A 695 -8.51 4.19 9.12
CA PRO A 695 -8.70 4.48 10.56
C PRO A 695 -9.25 5.88 10.81
N ILE A 696 -10.10 6.05 11.84
CA ILE A 696 -10.63 7.35 12.28
C ILE A 696 -9.57 8.26 12.91
N GLY A 697 -8.34 7.77 13.06
CA GLY A 697 -7.19 8.50 13.55
C GLY A 697 -5.97 7.59 13.69
N ARG A 698 -4.79 8.20 13.72
CA ARG A 698 -3.50 7.48 13.75
C ARG A 698 -2.91 7.34 15.16
N THR A 699 -3.55 7.92 16.17
CA THR A 699 -3.06 7.92 17.55
C THR A 699 -4.05 7.27 18.50
N PRO A 700 -3.60 6.72 19.63
CA PRO A 700 -4.48 6.16 20.67
C PRO A 700 -5.50 7.15 21.25
N ARG A 701 -5.28 8.47 21.09
CA ARG A 701 -6.20 9.53 21.53
C ARG A 701 -7.46 9.64 20.67
N SER A 702 -7.40 9.24 19.41
CA SER A 702 -8.58 9.18 18.54
C SER A 702 -9.46 8.01 18.97
N ASN A 703 -10.75 8.25 19.14
CA ASN A 703 -11.75 7.25 19.54
C ASN A 703 -13.14 7.63 18.99
N PRO A 704 -14.15 6.75 19.05
CA PRO A 704 -15.50 7.03 18.58
C PRO A 704 -16.11 8.29 19.18
N ALA A 705 -15.90 8.55 20.49
CA ALA A 705 -16.46 9.70 21.16
C ALA A 705 -15.89 11.04 20.66
N THR A 706 -14.58 11.09 20.39
CA THR A 706 -13.92 12.30 19.88
C THR A 706 -14.20 12.52 18.39
N TYR A 707 -14.24 11.46 17.60
CA TYR A 707 -14.46 11.56 16.17
C TYR A 707 -15.88 12.04 15.83
N THR A 708 -16.88 11.52 16.53
CA THR A 708 -18.28 11.96 16.34
C THR A 708 -18.57 13.32 16.95
N GLY A 709 -17.72 13.83 17.83
CA GLY A 709 -17.91 15.08 18.55
C GLY A 709 -18.78 14.97 19.82
N VAL A 710 -19.29 13.79 20.16
CA VAL A 710 -20.10 13.59 21.38
C VAL A 710 -19.30 13.90 22.64
N TRP A 711 -17.97 13.70 22.62
CA TRP A 711 -17.10 13.98 23.75
C TRP A 711 -17.11 15.45 24.15
N ASP A 712 -17.33 16.38 23.24
CA ASP A 712 -17.42 17.81 23.54
C ASP A 712 -18.65 18.15 24.37
N HIS A 713 -19.76 17.48 24.14
CA HIS A 713 -20.97 17.61 24.95
C HIS A 713 -20.77 16.99 26.32
N ILE A 714 -20.15 15.83 26.43
CA ILE A 714 -19.85 15.13 27.66
C ILE A 714 -18.90 15.97 28.54
N ARG A 715 -17.84 16.55 27.97
CA ARG A 715 -16.91 17.44 28.69
C ARG A 715 -17.61 18.69 29.27
N LYS A 716 -18.52 19.30 28.53
CA LYS A 716 -19.33 20.42 28.99
C LYS A 716 -20.24 20.01 30.15
N LEU A 717 -20.81 18.81 30.06
CA LEU A 717 -21.65 18.24 31.13
C LEU A 717 -20.84 18.06 32.42
N PHE A 718 -19.66 17.43 32.36
CA PHE A 718 -18.79 17.27 33.54
C PHE A 718 -18.36 18.61 34.16
N ALA A 719 -18.04 19.60 33.31
CA ALA A 719 -17.70 20.95 33.76
C ALA A 719 -18.90 21.68 34.42
N SER A 720 -20.12 21.24 34.17
CA SER A 720 -21.33 21.83 34.78
C SER A 720 -21.71 21.18 36.10
N THR A 721 -21.05 20.10 36.54
CA THR A 721 -21.29 19.47 37.83
C THR A 721 -20.91 20.42 38.98
N GLU A 722 -21.55 20.27 40.12
CA GLU A 722 -21.32 21.09 41.30
C GLU A 722 -19.85 21.02 41.76
N GLU A 723 -19.31 19.80 41.82
CA GLU A 723 -17.92 19.56 42.23
C GLU A 723 -16.90 20.20 41.24
N ALA A 724 -17.13 20.14 39.93
CA ALA A 724 -16.27 20.80 38.96
C ALA A 724 -16.31 22.33 39.08
N ARG A 725 -17.49 22.90 39.34
CA ARG A 725 -17.65 24.35 39.56
C ARG A 725 -16.94 24.83 40.80
N VAL A 726 -17.07 24.10 41.91
CA VAL A 726 -16.37 24.41 43.17
C VAL A 726 -14.86 24.41 42.97
N ARG A 727 -14.34 23.49 42.19
CA ARG A 727 -12.90 23.38 41.88
C ARG A 727 -12.44 24.34 40.75
N GLY A 728 -13.33 25.06 40.10
CA GLY A 728 -13.03 25.93 38.96
C GLY A 728 -12.63 25.17 37.70
N TYR A 729 -13.11 23.95 37.50
CA TYR A 729 -12.77 23.09 36.37
C TYR A 729 -13.66 23.40 35.18
N GLY A 730 -13.07 23.98 34.12
CA GLY A 730 -13.72 24.17 32.82
C GLY A 730 -13.69 22.94 31.93
N PRO A 731 -14.36 22.96 30.77
CA PRO A 731 -14.43 21.81 29.84
C PRO A 731 -13.06 21.31 29.34
N GLY A 732 -12.02 22.16 29.35
CA GLY A 732 -10.65 21.81 29.02
C GLY A 732 -10.03 20.81 30.00
N ARG A 733 -10.42 20.83 31.29
CA ARG A 733 -9.94 19.91 32.31
C ARG A 733 -10.30 18.45 31.99
N PHE A 734 -11.46 18.23 31.37
CA PHE A 734 -11.98 16.94 30.98
C PHE A 734 -11.56 16.53 29.58
N SER A 735 -10.51 17.16 28.99
CA SER A 735 -9.90 16.79 27.73
C SER A 735 -8.56 16.11 27.96
N PHE A 736 -8.41 14.88 27.46
CA PHE A 736 -7.12 14.19 27.48
C PHE A 736 -6.11 14.72 26.43
N ASN A 737 -6.53 15.66 25.56
CA ASN A 737 -5.65 16.30 24.58
C ASN A 737 -5.00 17.60 25.10
N VAL A 738 -5.51 18.17 26.19
CA VAL A 738 -5.09 19.48 26.73
C VAL A 738 -4.40 19.31 28.06
N LYS A 739 -3.33 20.06 28.33
CA LYS A 739 -2.64 20.08 29.62
C LYS A 739 -3.59 20.51 30.74
N GLY A 740 -3.37 19.97 31.93
CA GLY A 740 -4.10 20.31 33.17
C GLY A 740 -4.96 19.19 33.72
N GLY A 741 -5.69 18.46 32.89
CA GLY A 741 -6.52 17.32 33.34
C GLY A 741 -6.02 15.95 32.89
N ARG A 742 -5.16 15.89 31.91
CA ARG A 742 -4.61 14.65 31.38
C ARG A 742 -3.44 14.12 32.23
N CYS A 743 -3.17 12.84 32.11
CA CYS A 743 -1.93 12.26 32.63
C CYS A 743 -0.75 12.80 31.80
N GLU A 744 0.22 13.44 32.46
CA GLU A 744 1.37 14.01 31.74
C GLU A 744 2.44 12.96 31.40
N ALA A 745 2.45 11.78 32.04
CA ALA A 745 3.38 10.69 31.72
C ALA A 745 3.10 10.09 30.32
N CYS A 746 1.82 9.84 29.99
CA CYS A 746 1.40 9.33 28.69
C CYS A 746 0.80 10.43 27.78
N HIS A 747 0.83 11.68 28.18
CA HIS A 747 0.23 12.81 27.48
C HIS A 747 -1.24 12.62 27.06
N GLY A 748 -1.98 11.78 27.82
CA GLY A 748 -3.39 11.47 27.57
C GLY A 748 -3.62 10.29 26.61
N ASP A 749 -2.58 9.59 26.16
CA ASP A 749 -2.72 8.40 25.31
C ASP A 749 -3.29 7.19 26.10
N GLY A 750 -3.04 7.13 27.42
CA GLY A 750 -3.38 5.97 28.25
C GLY A 750 -2.40 4.82 28.12
N THR A 751 -1.58 4.82 27.08
CA THR A 751 -0.56 3.83 26.77
C THR A 751 0.78 4.51 26.48
N LEU A 752 1.88 3.78 26.66
CA LEU A 752 3.22 4.16 26.23
C LEU A 752 3.57 3.36 24.99
N LYS A 753 4.05 4.03 23.97
CA LYS A 753 4.56 3.40 22.75
C LYS A 753 6.00 2.97 22.97
N ILE A 754 6.28 1.70 22.79
CA ILE A 754 7.64 1.14 22.77
C ILE A 754 7.98 0.88 21.30
N GLU A 755 8.91 1.66 20.75
CA GLU A 755 9.36 1.49 19.37
C GLU A 755 10.32 0.30 19.26
N MET A 756 10.01 -0.62 18.37
CA MET A 756 10.77 -1.83 18.12
C MET A 756 11.37 -1.73 16.71
N ASN A 757 12.69 -1.57 16.58
CA ASN A 757 13.37 -1.29 15.30
C ASN A 757 13.07 -2.29 14.17
N PHE A 758 12.74 -3.55 14.47
CA PHE A 758 12.50 -4.62 13.48
C PHE A 758 11.14 -5.30 13.63
N LEU A 759 10.35 -4.94 14.63
CA LEU A 759 9.03 -5.50 14.94
C LEU A 759 7.99 -4.38 14.98
N PRO A 760 6.69 -4.70 14.89
CA PRO A 760 5.64 -3.69 15.11
C PRO A 760 5.75 -3.06 16.49
N ASP A 761 5.46 -1.75 16.58
CA ASP A 761 5.46 -1.01 17.83
C ASP A 761 4.49 -1.64 18.86
N VAL A 762 4.94 -1.75 20.10
CA VAL A 762 4.13 -2.30 21.21
C VAL A 762 3.58 -1.15 22.04
N TYR A 763 2.29 -1.22 22.36
CA TYR A 763 1.60 -0.27 23.23
C TYR A 763 1.32 -0.90 24.59
N VAL A 764 1.94 -0.35 25.64
CA VAL A 764 1.76 -0.85 27.02
C VAL A 764 0.93 0.14 27.80
N PRO A 765 0.00 -0.29 28.70
CA PRO A 765 -0.72 0.63 29.57
C PRO A 765 0.23 1.52 30.38
N CYS A 766 -0.10 2.80 30.50
CA CYS A 766 0.70 3.74 31.27
C CYS A 766 0.64 3.39 32.75
N GLU A 767 1.76 3.12 33.39
CA GLU A 767 1.85 2.73 34.80
C GLU A 767 1.32 3.84 35.75
N VAL A 768 1.51 5.11 35.41
CA VAL A 768 1.11 6.25 36.23
C VAL A 768 -0.41 6.39 36.30
N CYS A 769 -1.13 6.24 35.19
CA CYS A 769 -2.58 6.39 35.16
C CYS A 769 -3.35 5.07 35.02
N GLY A 770 -2.65 3.93 34.88
CA GLY A 770 -3.29 2.63 34.70
C GLY A 770 -4.22 2.59 33.46
N GLY A 771 -3.87 3.29 32.39
CA GLY A 771 -4.73 3.41 31.20
C GLY A 771 -5.82 4.50 31.29
N ALA A 772 -5.98 5.18 32.39
CA ALA A 772 -7.09 6.13 32.66
C ALA A 772 -7.03 7.42 31.82
N ARG A 773 -5.90 7.77 31.20
CA ARG A 773 -5.66 8.99 30.39
C ARG A 773 -5.66 10.30 31.18
N TYR A 774 -6.24 10.35 32.38
CA TYR A 774 -6.41 11.54 33.23
C TYR A 774 -5.58 11.46 34.51
N ASN A 775 -5.35 12.61 35.10
CA ASN A 775 -4.79 12.69 36.44
C ASN A 775 -5.86 12.38 37.50
N ARG A 776 -5.40 12.09 38.73
CA ARG A 776 -6.25 11.64 39.82
C ARG A 776 -7.33 12.67 40.18
N GLU A 777 -7.01 13.97 40.25
CA GLU A 777 -7.95 15.03 40.65
C GLU A 777 -9.09 15.18 39.62
N THR A 778 -8.84 14.95 38.31
CA THR A 778 -9.90 14.97 37.29
C THR A 778 -10.85 13.80 37.45
N LEU A 779 -10.33 12.63 37.86
CA LEU A 779 -11.11 11.41 38.04
C LEU A 779 -11.99 11.43 39.32
N GLU A 780 -11.75 12.34 40.26
CA GLU A 780 -12.59 12.52 41.43
C GLU A 780 -13.97 13.10 41.06
N VAL A 781 -14.06 13.92 40.01
CA VAL A 781 -15.33 14.51 39.55
C VAL A 781 -16.21 13.45 38.92
N LYS A 782 -17.44 13.30 39.42
CA LYS A 782 -18.40 12.30 38.99
C LYS A 782 -19.70 12.93 38.49
N TYR A 783 -20.31 12.29 37.50
CA TYR A 783 -21.68 12.57 37.05
C TYR A 783 -22.49 11.26 37.20
N HIS A 784 -23.58 11.28 37.92
CA HIS A 784 -24.37 10.08 38.28
C HIS A 784 -23.51 8.91 38.77
N GLY A 785 -22.52 9.19 39.63
CA GLY A 785 -21.63 8.18 40.19
C GLY A 785 -20.49 7.72 39.31
N LYS A 786 -20.42 8.14 38.06
CA LYS A 786 -19.37 7.76 37.08
C LYS A 786 -18.43 8.91 36.79
N ASN A 787 -17.11 8.66 36.77
CA ASN A 787 -16.09 9.60 36.30
C ASN A 787 -15.86 9.54 34.79
N VAL A 788 -15.02 10.44 34.24
CA VAL A 788 -14.75 10.55 32.80
C VAL A 788 -14.09 9.30 32.20
N ARG A 789 -13.29 8.56 33.00
CA ARG A 789 -12.71 7.28 32.59
C ARG A 789 -13.78 6.22 32.43
N GLU A 790 -14.59 6.05 33.49
CA GLU A 790 -15.68 5.07 33.48
C GLU A 790 -16.68 5.32 32.36
N VAL A 791 -16.92 6.58 31.99
CA VAL A 791 -17.75 6.93 30.83
C VAL A 791 -17.08 6.54 29.51
N LEU A 792 -15.75 6.72 29.36
CA LEU A 792 -15.01 6.26 28.16
C LEU A 792 -14.97 4.73 28.07
N ASP A 793 -14.98 4.04 29.18
CA ASP A 793 -14.96 2.57 29.25
C ASP A 793 -16.36 1.95 29.00
N MET A 794 -17.45 2.75 29.06
CA MET A 794 -18.79 2.28 28.68
C MET A 794 -18.85 1.87 27.23
N THR A 795 -19.60 0.82 26.93
CA THR A 795 -20.07 0.53 25.58
C THR A 795 -21.04 1.63 25.11
N ILE A 796 -21.15 1.79 23.79
CA ILE A 796 -22.09 2.78 23.21
C ILE A 796 -23.53 2.48 23.65
N SER A 797 -23.92 1.20 23.79
CA SER A 797 -25.24 0.81 24.30
C SER A 797 -25.46 1.27 25.74
N GLU A 798 -24.54 0.95 26.67
CA GLU A 798 -24.62 1.41 28.07
C GLU A 798 -24.63 2.93 28.17
N ALA A 799 -23.80 3.62 27.37
CA ALA A 799 -23.77 5.06 27.34
C ALA A 799 -25.09 5.66 26.78
N THR A 800 -25.76 4.97 25.85
CA THR A 800 -27.07 5.39 25.31
C THR A 800 -28.12 5.38 26.43
N ASP A 801 -28.12 4.36 27.25
CA ASP A 801 -29.03 4.26 28.40
C ASP A 801 -28.67 5.29 29.50
N PHE A 802 -27.37 5.41 29.81
CA PHE A 802 -26.87 6.33 30.83
C PHE A 802 -27.16 7.82 30.52
N PHE A 803 -27.06 8.21 29.25
CA PHE A 803 -27.32 9.58 28.81
C PHE A 803 -28.69 9.77 28.16
N SER A 804 -29.62 8.84 28.33
CA SER A 804 -30.97 8.89 27.71
C SER A 804 -31.73 10.19 27.98
N ALA A 805 -31.59 10.76 29.16
CA ALA A 805 -32.20 12.04 29.53
C ALA A 805 -31.56 13.29 28.87
N LEU A 806 -30.47 13.16 28.14
CA LEU A 806 -29.70 14.27 27.58
C LEU A 806 -29.76 14.27 26.04
N PRO A 807 -30.73 14.97 25.40
CA PRO A 807 -30.90 14.93 23.94
C PRO A 807 -29.65 15.30 23.11
N ALA A 808 -28.82 16.22 23.68
CA ALA A 808 -27.58 16.67 23.04
C ALA A 808 -26.53 15.56 22.93
N VAL A 809 -26.53 14.56 23.82
CA VAL A 809 -25.62 13.40 23.81
C VAL A 809 -26.29 12.19 23.19
N SER A 810 -27.54 11.91 23.62
CA SER A 810 -28.32 10.73 23.22
C SER A 810 -28.46 10.60 21.70
N ARG A 811 -28.64 11.70 20.97
CA ARG A 811 -28.74 11.69 19.51
C ARG A 811 -27.50 11.10 18.83
N TYR A 812 -26.30 11.43 19.30
CA TYR A 812 -25.05 10.88 18.75
C TYR A 812 -24.94 9.39 19.04
N LEU A 813 -25.28 8.99 20.27
CA LEU A 813 -25.19 7.60 20.71
C LEU A 813 -26.21 6.72 19.98
N HIS A 814 -27.45 7.18 19.81
CA HIS A 814 -28.45 6.49 19.00
C HIS A 814 -27.97 6.27 17.54
N THR A 815 -27.29 7.26 16.95
CA THR A 815 -26.76 7.12 15.60
C THR A 815 -25.67 6.04 15.55
N LEU A 816 -24.79 6.00 16.52
CA LEU A 816 -23.76 4.94 16.62
C LEU A 816 -24.39 3.55 16.84
N THR A 817 -25.40 3.46 17.68
CA THR A 817 -26.15 2.19 17.89
C THR A 817 -26.88 1.73 16.62
N SER A 818 -27.47 2.66 15.85
CA SER A 818 -28.22 2.35 14.63
C SER A 818 -27.34 1.74 13.52
N VAL A 819 -26.04 2.09 13.49
CA VAL A 819 -25.07 1.48 12.57
C VAL A 819 -24.46 0.17 13.13
N GLY A 820 -24.97 -0.37 14.24
CA GLY A 820 -24.53 -1.64 14.80
C GLY A 820 -23.25 -1.58 15.63
N LEU A 821 -22.89 -0.41 16.19
CA LEU A 821 -21.69 -0.21 17.01
C LEU A 821 -21.96 -0.22 18.53
N GLY A 822 -23.12 -0.70 18.95
CA GLY A 822 -23.51 -0.69 20.37
C GLY A 822 -22.51 -1.35 21.32
N TYR A 823 -21.79 -2.36 20.87
CA TYR A 823 -20.79 -3.11 21.65
C TYR A 823 -19.42 -2.40 21.78
N VAL A 824 -19.13 -1.42 20.93
CA VAL A 824 -17.86 -0.69 20.93
C VAL A 824 -17.80 0.26 22.11
N LYS A 825 -16.66 0.38 22.80
CA LYS A 825 -16.48 1.34 23.89
C LYS A 825 -16.32 2.76 23.35
N LEU A 826 -16.88 3.75 24.02
CA LEU A 826 -16.76 5.16 23.64
C LEU A 826 -15.31 5.63 23.52
N GLY A 827 -14.45 5.19 24.43
CA GLY A 827 -13.03 5.53 24.49
C GLY A 827 -12.11 4.55 23.76
N GLN A 828 -12.64 3.56 23.02
CA GLN A 828 -11.83 2.59 22.28
C GLN A 828 -10.90 3.28 21.31
N SER A 829 -9.61 2.95 21.36
CA SER A 829 -8.60 3.56 20.49
C SER A 829 -8.90 3.31 19.02
N ALA A 830 -8.70 4.32 18.18
CA ALA A 830 -8.83 4.18 16.73
C ALA A 830 -7.94 3.08 16.13
N THR A 831 -6.80 2.80 16.76
CA THR A 831 -5.84 1.77 16.31
C THR A 831 -6.31 0.34 16.59
N THR A 832 -7.30 0.16 17.48
CA THR A 832 -7.87 -1.15 17.82
C THR A 832 -9.19 -1.44 17.10
N LEU A 833 -9.75 -0.45 16.41
CA LEU A 833 -10.96 -0.65 15.61
C LEU A 833 -10.63 -1.41 14.31
N SER A 834 -11.52 -2.30 13.91
CA SER A 834 -11.48 -2.91 12.58
C SER A 834 -11.81 -1.86 11.50
N GLY A 835 -11.42 -2.13 10.24
CA GLY A 835 -11.74 -1.25 9.12
C GLY A 835 -13.24 -0.98 8.99
N GLY A 836 -14.08 -2.00 9.14
CA GLY A 836 -15.53 -1.88 9.10
C GLY A 836 -16.11 -1.09 10.28
N GLU A 837 -15.56 -1.22 11.49
CA GLU A 837 -15.96 -0.40 12.64
C GLU A 837 -15.60 1.07 12.43
N ALA A 838 -14.39 1.35 11.96
CA ALA A 838 -13.95 2.71 11.64
C ALA A 838 -14.85 3.36 10.57
N GLN A 839 -15.21 2.62 9.53
CA GLN A 839 -16.12 3.06 8.48
C GLN A 839 -17.51 3.39 9.03
N ARG A 840 -18.07 2.53 9.90
CA ARG A 840 -19.37 2.78 10.54
C ARG A 840 -19.35 3.98 11.49
N VAL A 841 -18.25 4.22 12.20
CA VAL A 841 -18.09 5.45 13.02
C VAL A 841 -18.10 6.70 12.13
N LYS A 842 -17.44 6.67 10.95
CA LYS A 842 -17.47 7.76 9.97
C LYS A 842 -18.90 8.00 9.46
N LEU A 843 -19.59 6.92 9.08
CA LEU A 843 -20.99 7.00 8.63
C LEU A 843 -21.88 7.60 9.73
N ALA A 844 -21.80 7.14 10.97
CA ALA A 844 -22.55 7.68 12.08
C ALA A 844 -22.28 9.17 12.30
N SER A 845 -21.02 9.61 12.15
CA SER A 845 -20.64 11.02 12.26
C SER A 845 -21.32 11.91 11.21
N GLU A 846 -21.63 11.39 10.02
CA GLU A 846 -22.33 12.13 8.97
C GLU A 846 -23.86 12.08 9.15
N LEU A 847 -24.40 10.99 9.63
CA LEU A 847 -25.84 10.78 9.80
C LEU A 847 -26.50 11.74 10.77
N HIS A 848 -25.77 12.21 11.81
CA HIS A 848 -26.33 13.15 12.78
C HIS A 848 -26.43 14.58 12.26
N LYS A 849 -25.71 14.92 11.17
CA LYS A 849 -25.73 16.23 10.54
C LYS A 849 -27.05 16.42 9.78
N ARG A 850 -27.52 17.67 9.72
CA ARG A 850 -28.69 17.98 8.90
C ARG A 850 -28.35 17.81 7.43
N SER A 851 -29.18 17.07 6.71
CA SER A 851 -29.10 16.89 5.26
C SER A 851 -30.20 17.71 4.58
N ASN A 852 -29.85 18.34 3.44
CA ASN A 852 -30.80 19.05 2.54
C ASN A 852 -31.24 18.19 1.35
N GLY A 853 -30.85 16.89 1.33
CA GLY A 853 -31.20 15.97 0.24
C GLY A 853 -30.39 16.13 -1.06
N ARG A 854 -29.30 16.89 -1.05
CA ARG A 854 -28.44 17.14 -2.21
C ARG A 854 -26.99 16.67 -1.99
N SER A 855 -26.79 15.71 -1.08
CA SER A 855 -25.49 15.16 -0.79
C SER A 855 -25.29 13.81 -1.48
N VAL A 856 -24.06 13.56 -1.94
CA VAL A 856 -23.63 12.24 -2.44
C VAL A 856 -22.79 11.56 -1.38
N TYR A 857 -23.15 10.36 -1.02
CA TYR A 857 -22.39 9.47 -0.14
C TYR A 857 -21.72 8.40 -1.00
N VAL A 858 -20.42 8.28 -0.92
CA VAL A 858 -19.63 7.23 -1.57
C VAL A 858 -19.11 6.30 -0.48
N LEU A 859 -19.47 5.02 -0.56
CA LEU A 859 -19.04 3.98 0.37
C LEU A 859 -18.27 2.89 -0.39
N ASP A 860 -17.11 2.51 0.13
CA ASP A 860 -16.26 1.46 -0.44
C ASP A 860 -16.37 0.20 0.42
N GLU A 861 -16.99 -0.84 -0.13
CA GLU A 861 -17.25 -2.14 0.49
C GLU A 861 -17.75 -2.04 1.95
N PRO A 862 -18.89 -1.35 2.20
CA PRO A 862 -19.36 -1.09 3.56
C PRO A 862 -19.82 -2.34 4.33
N THR A 863 -19.95 -3.49 3.68
CA THR A 863 -20.31 -4.76 4.33
C THR A 863 -19.13 -5.59 4.81
N THR A 864 -17.90 -5.10 4.60
CA THR A 864 -16.67 -5.78 5.05
C THR A 864 -16.71 -6.09 6.54
N GLY A 865 -16.48 -7.35 6.93
CA GLY A 865 -16.47 -7.79 8.33
C GLY A 865 -17.83 -7.79 9.01
N LEU A 866 -18.92 -7.74 8.26
CA LEU A 866 -20.26 -7.71 8.82
C LEU A 866 -20.99 -9.05 8.68
N HIS A 867 -21.58 -9.46 9.79
CA HIS A 867 -22.58 -10.52 9.77
C HIS A 867 -23.88 -10.06 9.06
N LEU A 868 -24.62 -10.97 8.48
CA LEU A 868 -25.88 -10.69 7.73
C LEU A 868 -26.89 -9.83 8.53
N ASP A 869 -26.99 -10.01 9.85
CA ASP A 869 -27.84 -9.19 10.72
C ASP A 869 -27.35 -7.74 10.80
N ASP A 870 -26.04 -7.53 10.83
CA ASP A 870 -25.45 -6.18 10.83
C ASP A 870 -25.59 -5.51 9.44
N ILE A 871 -25.52 -6.29 8.35
CA ILE A 871 -25.81 -5.82 6.99
C ILE A 871 -27.26 -5.34 6.89
N ALA A 872 -28.21 -6.07 7.48
CA ALA A 872 -29.62 -5.64 7.51
C ALA A 872 -29.80 -4.26 8.19
N LYS A 873 -29.12 -4.03 9.33
CA LYS A 873 -29.12 -2.74 10.04
C LYS A 873 -28.49 -1.64 9.18
N LEU A 874 -27.34 -1.92 8.57
CA LEU A 874 -26.67 -0.98 7.66
C LEU A 874 -27.56 -0.60 6.49
N MET A 875 -28.22 -1.57 5.86
CA MET A 875 -29.15 -1.33 4.75
C MET A 875 -30.31 -0.41 5.15
N ALA A 876 -30.87 -0.57 6.34
CA ALA A 876 -31.91 0.33 6.85
C ALA A 876 -31.41 1.77 6.95
N VAL A 877 -30.17 1.96 7.40
CA VAL A 877 -29.52 3.28 7.48
C VAL A 877 -29.29 3.88 6.10
N LEU A 878 -28.75 3.12 5.15
CA LEU A 878 -28.51 3.60 3.78
C LEU A 878 -29.81 3.96 3.06
N GLN A 879 -30.86 3.14 3.19
CA GLN A 879 -32.18 3.45 2.66
C GLN A 879 -32.76 4.74 3.27
N GLY A 880 -32.61 4.94 4.58
CA GLY A 880 -33.03 6.17 5.25
C GLY A 880 -32.28 7.43 4.78
N LEU A 881 -31.02 7.31 4.33
CA LEU A 881 -30.29 8.42 3.68
C LEU A 881 -30.91 8.77 2.32
N VAL A 882 -31.23 7.76 1.52
CA VAL A 882 -31.83 7.96 0.20
C VAL A 882 -33.24 8.52 0.31
N GLU A 883 -34.04 8.09 1.30
CA GLU A 883 -35.37 8.62 1.58
C GLU A 883 -35.37 10.12 1.90
N LYS A 884 -34.27 10.64 2.44
CA LYS A 884 -34.04 12.08 2.66
C LYS A 884 -33.65 12.83 1.37
N GLY A 885 -33.65 12.16 0.22
CA GLY A 885 -33.31 12.75 -1.09
C GLY A 885 -31.85 12.68 -1.49
N ASN A 886 -30.97 12.13 -0.65
CA ASN A 886 -29.54 12.00 -0.94
C ASN A 886 -29.28 10.88 -1.95
N THR A 887 -28.13 10.92 -2.58
CA THR A 887 -27.62 9.84 -3.43
C THR A 887 -26.62 9.01 -2.64
N VAL A 888 -26.75 7.70 -2.69
CA VAL A 888 -25.80 6.77 -2.06
C VAL A 888 -25.19 5.88 -3.14
N ILE A 889 -23.90 5.97 -3.33
CA ILE A 889 -23.12 5.13 -4.27
C ILE A 889 -22.30 4.17 -3.44
N VAL A 890 -22.48 2.88 -3.64
CA VAL A 890 -21.73 1.82 -2.93
C VAL A 890 -20.93 1.00 -3.94
N ILE A 891 -19.65 0.78 -3.68
CA ILE A 891 -18.88 -0.26 -4.34
C ILE A 891 -19.14 -1.54 -3.55
N GLU A 892 -19.69 -2.58 -4.16
CA GLU A 892 -20.09 -3.78 -3.44
C GLU A 892 -19.99 -5.07 -4.23
N HIS A 893 -19.71 -6.13 -3.50
CA HIS A 893 -19.74 -7.52 -3.97
C HIS A 893 -20.83 -8.35 -3.28
N ASN A 894 -21.31 -7.88 -2.14
CA ASN A 894 -22.36 -8.55 -1.37
C ASN A 894 -23.68 -8.50 -2.11
N LEU A 895 -24.21 -9.68 -2.46
CA LEU A 895 -25.43 -9.79 -3.25
C LEU A 895 -26.68 -9.30 -2.49
N ASP A 896 -26.68 -9.34 -1.16
CA ASP A 896 -27.79 -8.85 -0.34
C ASP A 896 -27.92 -7.33 -0.40
N VAL A 897 -26.79 -6.62 -0.53
CA VAL A 897 -26.79 -5.17 -0.79
C VAL A 897 -27.20 -4.87 -2.23
N ILE A 898 -26.60 -5.58 -3.20
CA ILE A 898 -26.83 -5.36 -4.62
C ILE A 898 -28.30 -5.59 -4.97
N LYS A 899 -28.95 -6.65 -4.42
CA LYS A 899 -30.38 -6.90 -4.64
C LYS A 899 -31.29 -5.79 -4.07
N CYS A 900 -30.81 -5.01 -3.11
CA CYS A 900 -31.54 -3.91 -2.49
C CYS A 900 -31.31 -2.55 -3.17
N ALA A 901 -30.36 -2.43 -4.11
CA ALA A 901 -30.06 -1.19 -4.83
C ALA A 901 -31.18 -0.80 -5.81
N ASP A 902 -31.39 0.50 -6.01
CA ASP A 902 -32.34 1.01 -7.03
C ASP A 902 -31.74 0.88 -8.43
N TRP A 903 -30.41 1.06 -8.53
CA TRP A 903 -29.65 0.99 -9.78
C TRP A 903 -28.33 0.29 -9.58
N VAL A 904 -27.91 -0.50 -10.55
CA VAL A 904 -26.65 -1.23 -10.53
C VAL A 904 -25.84 -0.89 -11.77
N ILE A 905 -24.55 -0.68 -11.58
CA ILE A 905 -23.55 -0.51 -12.64
C ILE A 905 -22.58 -1.67 -12.51
N ASP A 906 -22.58 -2.57 -13.49
CA ASP A 906 -21.73 -3.77 -13.50
C ASP A 906 -20.52 -3.55 -14.40
N MET A 907 -19.31 -3.66 -13.78
CA MET A 907 -18.03 -3.42 -14.44
C MET A 907 -17.36 -4.75 -14.78
N GLY A 908 -16.67 -4.80 -15.92
CA GLY A 908 -15.98 -6.02 -16.35
C GLY A 908 -15.46 -5.92 -17.78
N PRO A 909 -15.46 -7.05 -18.57
CA PRO A 909 -15.92 -8.40 -18.16
C PRO A 909 -15.00 -9.13 -17.18
N GLU A 910 -13.68 -8.86 -17.23
CA GLU A 910 -12.64 -9.45 -16.39
C GLU A 910 -11.91 -8.36 -15.58
N GLY A 911 -10.85 -8.74 -14.86
CA GLY A 911 -9.94 -7.82 -14.18
C GLY A 911 -8.81 -7.30 -15.08
N GLY A 912 -8.09 -6.29 -14.60
CA GLY A 912 -6.89 -5.75 -15.26
C GLY A 912 -7.14 -5.23 -16.68
N LYS A 913 -6.29 -5.58 -17.62
CA LYS A 913 -6.34 -5.12 -19.03
C LYS A 913 -7.59 -5.59 -19.79
N HIS A 914 -8.21 -6.67 -19.34
CA HIS A 914 -9.43 -7.22 -19.94
C HIS A 914 -10.71 -6.68 -19.28
N GLY A 915 -10.57 -5.81 -18.29
CA GLY A 915 -11.66 -5.11 -17.60
C GLY A 915 -11.89 -3.69 -18.11
N GLY A 916 -12.31 -2.82 -17.21
CA GLY A 916 -12.40 -1.38 -17.46
C GLY A 916 -13.58 -0.94 -18.33
N ARG A 917 -14.58 -1.78 -18.52
CA ARG A 917 -15.79 -1.48 -19.30
C ARG A 917 -17.05 -1.62 -18.46
N VAL A 918 -18.10 -0.92 -18.83
CA VAL A 918 -19.44 -1.13 -18.28
C VAL A 918 -20.10 -2.26 -19.07
N ILE A 919 -20.43 -3.33 -18.40
CA ILE A 919 -21.09 -4.51 -19.01
C ILE A 919 -22.59 -4.29 -19.07
N ALA A 920 -23.15 -3.76 -17.98
CA ALA A 920 -24.56 -3.54 -17.85
C ALA A 920 -24.88 -2.43 -16.85
N THR A 921 -25.99 -1.73 -17.08
CA THR A 921 -26.59 -0.80 -16.13
C THR A 921 -28.09 -1.05 -16.07
N GLY A 922 -28.70 -0.91 -14.90
CA GLY A 922 -30.14 -1.10 -14.73
C GLY A 922 -30.53 -1.49 -13.33
N THR A 923 -31.77 -1.90 -13.14
CA THR A 923 -32.21 -2.48 -11.87
C THR A 923 -31.62 -3.89 -11.69
N PRO A 924 -31.53 -4.40 -10.46
CA PRO A 924 -31.05 -5.78 -10.21
C PRO A 924 -31.78 -6.84 -11.04
N GLU A 925 -33.12 -6.66 -11.26
CA GLU A 925 -33.95 -7.57 -12.04
C GLU A 925 -33.60 -7.50 -13.55
N GLN A 926 -33.19 -6.35 -14.04
CA GLN A 926 -32.73 -6.19 -15.43
C GLN A 926 -31.35 -6.84 -15.60
N LEU A 927 -30.43 -6.62 -14.67
CA LEU A 927 -29.10 -7.22 -14.68
C LEU A 927 -29.17 -8.75 -14.68
N ALA A 928 -30.06 -9.35 -13.89
CA ALA A 928 -30.26 -10.79 -13.81
C ALA A 928 -30.63 -11.47 -15.14
N LYS A 929 -31.02 -10.67 -16.15
CA LYS A 929 -31.36 -11.15 -17.51
C LYS A 929 -30.18 -11.08 -18.47
N ILE A 930 -29.10 -10.40 -18.12
CA ILE A 930 -27.97 -10.15 -19.00
C ILE A 930 -26.95 -11.29 -18.88
N LYS A 931 -26.77 -12.06 -19.94
CA LYS A 931 -25.89 -13.26 -19.95
C LYS A 931 -24.41 -12.94 -19.72
N GLY A 932 -23.93 -11.76 -20.14
CA GLY A 932 -22.55 -11.31 -20.00
C GLY A 932 -22.17 -10.79 -18.59
N SER A 933 -23.12 -10.59 -17.71
CA SER A 933 -22.94 -10.12 -16.35
C SER A 933 -22.77 -11.30 -15.39
N PHE A 934 -21.60 -11.46 -14.79
CA PHE A 934 -21.38 -12.45 -13.75
C PHE A 934 -22.25 -12.15 -12.51
N THR A 935 -22.25 -10.90 -12.07
CA THR A 935 -23.13 -10.45 -10.97
C THR A 935 -24.61 -10.76 -11.27
N GLY A 936 -25.06 -10.52 -12.51
CA GLY A 936 -26.42 -10.81 -12.93
C GLY A 936 -26.78 -12.30 -12.84
N GLN A 937 -25.82 -13.19 -13.13
CA GLN A 937 -26.03 -14.66 -13.01
C GLN A 937 -26.28 -15.08 -11.56
N TYR A 938 -25.51 -14.53 -10.60
CA TYR A 938 -25.71 -14.81 -9.17
C TYR A 938 -27.00 -14.15 -8.64
N LEU A 939 -27.29 -12.91 -9.04
CA LEU A 939 -28.56 -12.23 -8.67
C LEU A 939 -29.80 -13.01 -9.11
N LYS A 940 -29.77 -13.68 -10.24
CA LYS A 940 -30.87 -14.49 -10.74
C LYS A 940 -31.29 -15.60 -9.78
N GLN A 941 -30.36 -16.13 -8.99
CA GLN A 941 -30.62 -17.17 -7.99
C GLN A 941 -31.36 -16.62 -6.76
N ILE A 942 -30.99 -15.41 -6.33
CA ILE A 942 -31.47 -14.78 -5.08
C ILE A 942 -32.78 -14.00 -5.31
N LEU A 943 -33.00 -13.45 -6.50
CA LEU A 943 -34.21 -12.70 -6.86
C LEU A 943 -35.42 -13.62 -7.16
N LYS A 944 -35.23 -14.92 -7.27
CA LYS A 944 -36.34 -15.86 -7.37
C LYS A 944 -37.10 -15.87 -6.04
N PRO A 945 -38.45 -15.76 -6.06
CA PRO A 945 -39.22 -15.95 -4.84
C PRO A 945 -38.91 -17.33 -4.25
N PRO A 946 -38.81 -17.47 -2.93
CA PRO A 946 -38.59 -18.78 -2.32
C PRO A 946 -39.69 -19.75 -2.80
N VAL A 947 -39.24 -20.83 -3.41
CA VAL A 947 -40.16 -21.93 -3.76
C VAL A 947 -40.78 -22.41 -2.44
N LYS A 948 -42.08 -22.17 -2.25
CA LYS A 948 -42.82 -22.75 -1.13
C LYS A 948 -42.64 -24.26 -1.27
N LYS A 949 -41.73 -24.84 -0.47
CA LYS A 949 -41.77 -26.30 -0.25
C LYS A 949 -43.07 -26.55 0.51
N GLY A 950 -44.02 -27.16 -0.20
CA GLY A 950 -45.27 -27.65 0.38
C GLY A 950 -45.03 -28.73 1.44
#